data_18652a84069d2cbf2b615a5bfee4406c
#
_entry.id   18652a84069d2cbf2b615a5bfee4406c
#
_cell.length_a   1.000
_cell.length_b   1.000
_cell.length_c   1.000
_cell.angle_alpha   90.00
_cell.angle_beta   90.00
_cell.angle_gamma   90.00
#
_symmetry.space_group_name_H-M   'P 1'
#
loop_
_entity.id
_entity.type
_entity.pdbx_description
1 polymer ?
#
loop_
_entity_poly.entity_id
_entity_poly.type
_entity_poly.pdbx_seq_one_letter_code
_entity_poly.pdbx_strand_id
1 'polypeptide(L)'
;MPHQLLTSSKIIMLENYKTHVKERLKQGIPPLPLNAEQVTELVELLKSPPSGDEEYILDLITNRTPAGVDPAAYVKAAFLTAVAKGETTSPLIDKKHATKLLGTMLGGYNVESLIGLLKDPEVGSLAADGLSHTLLMFNAKHDVIELAETNENAKRVVDSWSNGEWFTTKPELPEVIKAIVFRVEGEINTDDLSPAPDAPSRPDIPLHALAMLKKTMDDPIGTIEKLKESGLPVVFVGDVVGTGSSRKSATNSLLWHIGEDIPFIPNKKQAGICIGGKIAPIFFNTLEDSGALAFECDVSKMSLGDIIEIYPYEKKVVNSKTKEHLCSYEYKSNTLLDGVRAGGRIPLIIGRSLTDETRDILKLESSKVFTRPEEAQKSDKGYTLAQKMVGKACGVEGVRPGIYCEPRMSTVGSQDTTGPMTRDELKELACLGFNSDLVMQSFCHTAAYPLPKDIEMQHTLPEFIQTRGGVALKPGDGIIHSWLNRMLLPDMVGTGGDSHTRFPLGISFPAGSGLVAFGAALGVMPLDMPESVLVRFKGEIQPGITLRDLVNAIPYAALQTGQLTLPKEGKINVFSGRCLEIEGLPDLKVEQAFELSDASAERSASGCTIKLNEEPIREYLESNVTMLRWLISEGYEDAKTLERRAQAMEAWLENPVLMEADDDAEYAAVIEIDLNKITEPLLACPNDPDDIKPLSEVANTNVDEVFIGSCMTNIGHFRAAGKLLKDESELPSKLWISPPTKMDKHQLTEEGYYDIFEKAGVRLEMPGCSLCMGNQARVEAESTVVSTSTRNFPNRLGDGANVFLASAEVAAISATLGHIPNPEEYANYMSEINAMSSDVYRYLNFHEIASYKEAASNAVLPSITIEEVKI
;
A
#
# COMPACT_ATOMS: atom_id res chain seq x y z
N MET A 1 2.69 -52.63 6.85
CA MET A 1 1.59 -51.70 7.15
C MET A 1 1.90 -50.21 6.95
N PRO A 2 3.09 -49.60 7.26
CA PRO A 2 3.32 -48.19 6.97
C PRO A 2 3.36 -47.84 5.47
N HIS A 3 3.90 -48.72 4.64
CA HIS A 3 4.00 -48.49 3.19
C HIS A 3 2.66 -48.44 2.44
N GLN A 4 1.67 -49.24 2.87
CA GLN A 4 0.35 -49.22 2.24
C GLN A 4 -0.51 -48.01 2.65
N LEU A 5 -0.34 -47.48 3.85
CA LEU A 5 -1.01 -46.25 4.32
C LEU A 5 -0.45 -45.02 3.60
N LEU A 6 0.86 -44.93 3.41
CA LEU A 6 1.53 -43.86 2.69
C LEU A 6 1.17 -43.82 1.18
N THR A 7 1.02 -44.96 0.54
CA THR A 7 0.60 -45.07 -0.86
C THR A 7 -0.86 -44.65 -1.04
N SER A 8 -1.71 -44.89 -0.04
CA SER A 8 -3.11 -44.50 -0.06
C SER A 8 -3.31 -42.99 0.08
N SER A 9 -2.53 -42.31 0.93
CA SER A 9 -2.66 -40.85 1.14
C SER A 9 -2.24 -40.03 -0.11
N LYS A 10 -1.18 -40.44 -0.76
CA LYS A 10 -0.63 -39.78 -1.97
C LYS A 10 -1.59 -39.82 -3.18
N ILE A 11 -2.23 -40.95 -3.39
CA ILE A 11 -3.25 -41.12 -4.44
C ILE A 11 -4.50 -40.28 -4.09
N ILE A 12 -4.83 -40.19 -2.81
CA ILE A 12 -5.94 -39.38 -2.31
C ILE A 12 -5.68 -37.86 -2.59
N MET A 13 -4.48 -37.37 -2.35
CA MET A 13 -4.14 -35.98 -2.65
C MET A 13 -4.36 -35.67 -4.13
N LEU A 14 -3.85 -36.54 -5.01
CA LEU A 14 -3.95 -36.32 -6.46
C LEU A 14 -5.41 -36.30 -6.93
N GLU A 15 -6.23 -37.23 -6.45
CA GLU A 15 -7.67 -37.29 -6.77
C GLU A 15 -8.44 -36.10 -6.18
N ASN A 16 -8.11 -35.66 -4.98
CA ASN A 16 -8.67 -34.46 -4.38
C ASN A 16 -8.33 -33.24 -5.22
N TYR A 17 -7.06 -33.09 -5.67
CA TYR A 17 -6.66 -31.97 -6.51
C TYR A 17 -7.35 -32.04 -7.88
N LYS A 18 -7.47 -33.21 -8.52
CA LYS A 18 -8.24 -33.37 -9.76
C LYS A 18 -9.72 -32.98 -9.58
N THR A 19 -10.29 -33.27 -8.42
CA THR A 19 -11.65 -32.86 -8.08
C THR A 19 -11.75 -31.33 -7.94
N HIS A 20 -10.81 -30.72 -7.20
CA HIS A 20 -10.69 -29.27 -7.10
C HIS A 20 -10.56 -28.59 -8.47
N VAL A 21 -9.72 -29.13 -9.36
CA VAL A 21 -9.60 -28.65 -10.76
C VAL A 21 -10.98 -28.63 -11.44
N LYS A 22 -11.74 -29.73 -11.35
CA LYS A 22 -13.07 -29.83 -11.97
C LYS A 22 -14.07 -28.79 -11.40
N GLU A 23 -14.00 -28.53 -10.10
CA GLU A 23 -14.87 -27.56 -9.44
C GLU A 23 -14.55 -26.13 -9.88
N ARG A 24 -13.27 -25.80 -9.97
CA ARG A 24 -12.81 -24.48 -10.43
C ARG A 24 -13.12 -24.25 -11.91
N LEU A 25 -12.94 -25.26 -12.74
CA LEU A 25 -13.26 -25.20 -14.17
C LEU A 25 -14.75 -24.93 -14.43
N LYS A 26 -15.66 -25.40 -13.55
CA LYS A 26 -17.09 -25.05 -13.64
C LYS A 26 -17.34 -23.54 -13.46
N GLN A 27 -16.44 -22.85 -12.77
CA GLN A 27 -16.50 -21.40 -12.58
C GLN A 27 -15.70 -20.65 -13.66
N GLY A 28 -15.08 -21.36 -14.62
CA GLY A 28 -14.24 -20.76 -15.67
C GLY A 28 -12.86 -20.27 -15.18
N ILE A 29 -12.38 -20.77 -14.04
CA ILE A 29 -11.13 -20.33 -13.43
C ILE A 29 -10.18 -21.52 -13.17
N PRO A 30 -8.85 -21.28 -13.16
CA PRO A 30 -7.87 -22.33 -12.88
C PRO A 30 -7.92 -22.77 -11.42
N PRO A 31 -7.39 -23.99 -11.11
CA PRO A 31 -7.25 -24.44 -9.74
C PRO A 31 -6.30 -23.54 -8.96
N LEU A 32 -6.42 -23.55 -7.63
CA LEU A 32 -5.43 -22.91 -6.76
C LEU A 32 -4.05 -23.54 -6.96
N PRO A 33 -2.96 -22.79 -6.77
CA PRO A 33 -1.62 -23.35 -6.69
C PRO A 33 -1.53 -24.40 -5.57
N LEU A 34 -0.59 -25.33 -5.70
CA LEU A 34 -0.32 -26.35 -4.69
C LEU A 34 0.27 -25.69 -3.42
N ASN A 35 -0.17 -26.13 -2.27
CA ASN A 35 0.45 -25.76 -0.99
C ASN A 35 1.63 -26.69 -0.63
N ALA A 36 2.36 -26.37 0.45
CA ALA A 36 3.55 -27.11 0.86
C ALA A 36 3.28 -28.59 1.16
N GLU A 37 2.15 -28.92 1.77
CA GLU A 37 1.76 -30.30 2.09
C GLU A 37 1.51 -31.08 0.80
N GLN A 38 0.75 -30.51 -0.13
CA GLN A 38 0.49 -31.12 -1.45
C GLN A 38 1.79 -31.30 -2.27
N VAL A 39 2.72 -30.33 -2.23
CA VAL A 39 4.00 -30.49 -2.92
C VAL A 39 4.86 -31.56 -2.24
N THR A 40 4.79 -31.71 -0.92
CA THR A 40 5.48 -32.79 -0.20
C THR A 40 4.97 -34.17 -0.67
N GLU A 41 3.67 -34.34 -0.81
CA GLU A 41 3.10 -35.59 -1.34
C GLU A 41 3.40 -35.77 -2.83
N LEU A 42 3.38 -34.70 -3.62
CA LEU A 42 3.75 -34.71 -5.04
C LEU A 42 5.22 -35.16 -5.26
N VAL A 43 6.14 -34.70 -4.43
CA VAL A 43 7.56 -35.10 -4.46
C VAL A 43 7.70 -36.62 -4.32
N GLU A 44 6.91 -37.22 -3.43
CA GLU A 44 6.90 -38.67 -3.27
C GLU A 44 6.29 -39.41 -4.47
N LEU A 45 5.28 -38.82 -5.13
CA LEU A 45 4.76 -39.36 -6.40
C LEU A 45 5.80 -39.24 -7.53
N LEU A 46 6.58 -38.17 -7.57
CA LEU A 46 7.67 -37.99 -8.57
C LEU A 46 8.80 -39.02 -8.41
N LYS A 47 9.03 -39.54 -7.19
CA LYS A 47 9.98 -40.64 -6.94
C LYS A 47 9.44 -42.01 -7.40
N SER A 48 8.12 -42.17 -7.35
CA SER A 48 7.44 -43.41 -7.74
C SER A 48 6.09 -43.10 -8.41
N PRO A 49 6.09 -42.67 -9.67
CA PRO A 49 4.90 -42.18 -10.35
C PRO A 49 3.86 -43.27 -10.57
N PRO A 50 2.56 -42.99 -10.33
CA PRO A 50 1.49 -43.88 -10.73
C PRO A 50 1.39 -43.94 -12.26
N SER A 51 1.13 -45.11 -12.77
CA SER A 51 1.03 -45.34 -14.23
C SER A 51 -0.16 -44.57 -14.82
N GLY A 52 0.11 -43.73 -15.83
CA GLY A 52 -0.88 -42.93 -16.53
C GLY A 52 -1.05 -41.48 -16.00
N ASP A 53 -0.40 -41.12 -14.91
CA ASP A 53 -0.40 -39.76 -14.37
C ASP A 53 0.95 -39.04 -14.46
N GLU A 54 1.94 -39.62 -15.13
CA GLU A 54 3.33 -39.16 -15.18
C GLU A 54 3.43 -37.71 -15.69
N GLU A 55 2.79 -37.45 -16.83
CA GLU A 55 2.78 -36.12 -17.45
C GLU A 55 2.07 -35.09 -16.58
N TYR A 56 0.97 -35.49 -15.96
CA TYR A 56 0.19 -34.62 -15.09
C TYR A 56 0.97 -34.20 -13.82
N ILE A 57 1.62 -35.15 -13.12
CA ILE A 57 2.41 -34.84 -11.92
C ILE A 57 3.66 -34.01 -12.25
N LEU A 58 4.23 -34.19 -13.43
CA LEU A 58 5.33 -33.37 -13.93
C LEU A 58 4.86 -31.92 -14.23
N ASP A 59 3.67 -31.76 -14.81
CA ASP A 59 3.06 -30.45 -15.00
C ASP A 59 2.79 -29.75 -13.66
N LEU A 60 2.30 -30.48 -12.66
CA LEU A 60 2.01 -29.93 -11.33
C LEU A 60 3.25 -29.35 -10.67
N ILE A 61 4.37 -30.04 -10.64
CA ILE A 61 5.61 -29.54 -10.04
C ILE A 61 6.21 -28.38 -10.85
N THR A 62 6.01 -28.37 -12.15
CA THR A 62 6.54 -27.36 -13.07
C THR A 62 5.72 -26.05 -12.99
N ASN A 63 4.40 -26.14 -13.17
CA ASN A 63 3.55 -25.01 -13.47
C ASN A 63 2.53 -24.66 -12.37
N ARG A 64 2.33 -25.54 -11.36
CA ARG A 64 1.32 -25.32 -10.33
C ARG A 64 1.86 -25.10 -8.92
N THR A 65 3.19 -25.08 -8.77
CA THR A 65 3.87 -24.73 -7.51
C THR A 65 4.17 -23.25 -7.49
N PRO A 66 3.81 -22.51 -6.43
CA PRO A 66 4.15 -21.11 -6.26
C PRO A 66 5.64 -20.85 -6.38
N ALA A 67 6.03 -19.64 -6.80
CA ALA A 67 7.43 -19.22 -6.97
C ALA A 67 7.96 -18.49 -5.72
N GLY A 68 9.24 -18.09 -5.77
CA GLY A 68 9.91 -17.30 -4.75
C GLY A 68 10.13 -18.06 -3.44
N VAL A 69 9.76 -17.42 -2.31
CA VAL A 69 9.93 -18.00 -0.95
C VAL A 69 8.61 -18.47 -0.34
N ASP A 70 7.72 -18.99 -1.16
CA ASP A 70 6.56 -19.73 -0.66
C ASP A 70 7.00 -21.05 0.00
N PRO A 71 6.33 -21.51 1.08
CA PRO A 71 6.64 -22.82 1.68
C PRO A 71 6.57 -23.99 0.69
N ALA A 72 5.70 -23.94 -0.32
CA ALA A 72 5.64 -24.96 -1.37
C ALA A 72 6.88 -24.90 -2.28
N ALA A 73 7.38 -23.69 -2.58
CA ALA A 73 8.62 -23.50 -3.33
C ALA A 73 9.84 -24.03 -2.58
N TYR A 74 9.87 -23.96 -1.26
CA TYR A 74 10.92 -24.58 -0.43
C TYR A 74 11.01 -26.09 -0.67
N VAL A 75 9.86 -26.78 -0.60
CA VAL A 75 9.79 -28.23 -0.82
C VAL A 75 10.23 -28.59 -2.24
N LYS A 76 9.75 -27.84 -3.25
CA LYS A 76 10.17 -28.00 -4.66
C LYS A 76 11.67 -27.83 -4.81
N ALA A 77 12.25 -26.76 -4.28
CA ALA A 77 13.67 -26.47 -4.38
C ALA A 77 14.54 -27.57 -3.72
N ALA A 78 14.15 -28.00 -2.51
CA ALA A 78 14.85 -29.06 -1.80
C ALA A 78 14.87 -30.38 -2.59
N PHE A 79 13.74 -30.79 -3.14
CA PHE A 79 13.65 -32.00 -3.99
C PHE A 79 14.49 -31.89 -5.25
N LEU A 80 14.34 -30.78 -5.99
CA LEU A 80 15.11 -30.57 -7.24
C LEU A 80 16.62 -30.50 -6.98
N THR A 81 17.02 -29.89 -5.88
CA THR A 81 18.43 -29.85 -5.44
C THR A 81 18.97 -31.24 -5.16
N ALA A 82 18.22 -32.07 -4.44
CA ALA A 82 18.63 -33.44 -4.15
C ALA A 82 18.75 -34.29 -5.44
N VAL A 83 17.85 -34.12 -6.41
CA VAL A 83 17.96 -34.77 -7.73
C VAL A 83 19.16 -34.25 -8.49
N ALA A 84 19.36 -32.95 -8.55
CA ALA A 84 20.51 -32.34 -9.30
C ALA A 84 21.87 -32.76 -8.73
N LYS A 85 21.95 -32.92 -7.39
CA LYS A 85 23.17 -33.43 -6.71
C LYS A 85 23.28 -34.96 -6.77
N GLY A 86 22.26 -35.69 -7.21
CA GLY A 86 22.26 -37.15 -7.25
C GLY A 86 22.05 -37.82 -5.90
N GLU A 87 21.53 -37.08 -4.92
CA GLU A 87 21.20 -37.56 -3.57
C GLU A 87 19.86 -38.33 -3.56
N THR A 88 18.99 -38.07 -4.52
CA THR A 88 17.76 -38.81 -4.78
C THR A 88 17.53 -38.99 -6.27
N THR A 89 16.59 -39.87 -6.64
CA THR A 89 16.27 -40.17 -8.04
C THR A 89 14.77 -40.02 -8.30
N SER A 90 14.45 -39.63 -9.53
CA SER A 90 13.08 -39.66 -10.06
C SER A 90 13.13 -40.22 -11.50
N PRO A 91 12.18 -41.09 -11.87
CA PRO A 91 12.11 -41.58 -13.27
C PRO A 91 11.66 -40.48 -14.25
N LEU A 92 11.08 -39.37 -13.76
CA LEU A 92 10.54 -38.28 -14.58
C LEU A 92 11.48 -37.08 -14.69
N ILE A 93 12.37 -36.89 -13.70
CA ILE A 93 13.23 -35.73 -13.58
C ILE A 93 14.67 -36.20 -13.38
N ASP A 94 15.50 -36.03 -14.40
CA ASP A 94 16.94 -36.26 -14.31
C ASP A 94 17.70 -35.05 -13.75
N LYS A 95 19.00 -35.14 -13.54
CA LYS A 95 19.83 -34.04 -13.02
C LYS A 95 19.73 -32.78 -13.86
N LYS A 96 19.71 -32.90 -15.18
CA LYS A 96 19.64 -31.75 -16.09
C LYS A 96 18.30 -31.07 -16.03
N HIS A 97 17.22 -31.86 -16.00
CA HIS A 97 15.87 -31.34 -15.90
C HIS A 97 15.66 -30.68 -14.53
N ALA A 98 16.12 -31.28 -13.44
CA ALA A 98 16.05 -30.68 -12.09
C ALA A 98 16.78 -29.34 -12.03
N THR A 99 17.98 -29.25 -12.60
CA THR A 99 18.75 -27.99 -12.63
C THR A 99 18.03 -26.90 -13.46
N LYS A 100 17.43 -27.27 -14.61
CA LYS A 100 16.62 -26.33 -15.39
C LYS A 100 15.42 -25.84 -14.62
N LEU A 101 14.68 -26.71 -13.91
CA LEU A 101 13.54 -26.33 -13.10
C LEU A 101 13.94 -25.41 -11.93
N LEU A 102 15.10 -25.64 -11.29
CA LEU A 102 15.65 -24.70 -10.31
C LEU A 102 15.87 -23.31 -10.94
N GLY A 103 16.36 -23.23 -12.17
CA GLY A 103 16.54 -21.97 -12.90
C GLY A 103 15.24 -21.24 -13.27
N THR A 104 14.07 -21.88 -13.17
CA THR A 104 12.76 -21.23 -13.40
C THR A 104 12.16 -20.58 -12.17
N MET A 105 12.76 -20.78 -10.99
CA MET A 105 12.33 -20.15 -9.75
C MET A 105 12.86 -18.71 -9.67
N LEU A 106 12.10 -17.81 -9.05
CA LEU A 106 12.40 -16.36 -9.11
C LEU A 106 13.59 -15.91 -8.25
N GLY A 107 14.11 -16.76 -7.39
CA GLY A 107 15.13 -16.44 -6.39
C GLY A 107 14.77 -17.04 -5.03
N GLY A 108 15.59 -16.75 -4.02
CA GLY A 108 15.40 -17.32 -2.68
C GLY A 108 15.92 -18.76 -2.61
N TYR A 109 15.07 -19.75 -2.44
CA TYR A 109 15.45 -21.14 -2.12
C TYR A 109 16.23 -21.88 -3.21
N ASN A 110 16.22 -21.42 -4.46
CA ASN A 110 16.98 -22.03 -5.55
C ASN A 110 18.41 -21.46 -5.70
N VAL A 111 18.70 -20.28 -5.15
CA VAL A 111 19.92 -19.52 -5.42
C VAL A 111 21.16 -20.26 -4.95
N GLU A 112 21.22 -20.62 -3.65
CA GLU A 112 22.37 -21.35 -3.09
C GLU A 112 22.59 -22.68 -3.80
N SER A 113 21.51 -23.38 -4.16
CA SER A 113 21.59 -24.65 -4.90
C SER A 113 22.22 -24.47 -6.25
N LEU A 114 21.80 -23.47 -7.02
CA LEU A 114 22.38 -23.17 -8.34
C LEU A 114 23.85 -22.73 -8.23
N ILE A 115 24.21 -21.91 -7.22
CA ILE A 115 25.60 -21.52 -6.97
C ILE A 115 26.47 -22.75 -6.70
N GLY A 116 25.99 -23.64 -5.83
CA GLY A 116 26.69 -24.91 -5.55
C GLY A 116 26.87 -25.79 -6.76
N LEU A 117 25.91 -25.82 -7.70
CA LEU A 117 25.96 -26.60 -8.95
C LEU A 117 26.88 -26.01 -10.04
N LEU A 118 27.32 -24.75 -9.93
CA LEU A 118 28.22 -24.12 -10.90
C LEU A 118 29.53 -24.92 -11.08
N LYS A 119 29.95 -25.69 -10.06
CA LYS A 119 31.16 -26.53 -10.08
C LYS A 119 30.93 -27.93 -10.62
N ASP A 120 29.66 -28.31 -10.82
CA ASP A 120 29.34 -29.66 -11.34
C ASP A 120 29.64 -29.78 -12.82
N PRO A 121 30.41 -30.80 -13.28
CA PRO A 121 30.81 -30.93 -14.69
C PRO A 121 29.66 -31.28 -15.63
N GLU A 122 28.55 -31.83 -15.13
CA GLU A 122 27.40 -32.24 -15.94
C GLU A 122 26.33 -31.14 -16.06
N VAL A 123 26.09 -30.41 -14.99
CA VAL A 123 24.98 -29.44 -14.90
C VAL A 123 25.41 -28.01 -14.63
N GLY A 124 26.70 -27.74 -14.40
CA GLY A 124 27.21 -26.40 -14.07
C GLY A 124 26.87 -25.35 -15.13
N SER A 125 26.86 -25.71 -16.40
CA SER A 125 26.44 -24.81 -17.48
C SER A 125 24.95 -24.47 -17.39
N LEU A 126 24.10 -25.45 -17.05
CA LEU A 126 22.66 -25.21 -16.87
C LEU A 126 22.35 -24.39 -15.61
N ALA A 127 23.15 -24.59 -14.56
CA ALA A 127 23.05 -23.75 -13.34
C ALA A 127 23.42 -22.30 -13.67
N ALA A 128 24.45 -22.08 -14.49
CA ALA A 128 24.81 -20.73 -14.93
C ALA A 128 23.73 -20.09 -15.80
N ASP A 129 23.07 -20.85 -16.71
CA ASP A 129 21.92 -20.35 -17.47
C ASP A 129 20.78 -19.89 -16.53
N GLY A 130 20.48 -20.68 -15.49
CA GLY A 130 19.48 -20.34 -14.48
C GLY A 130 19.82 -19.04 -13.72
N LEU A 131 21.05 -18.94 -13.19
CA LEU A 131 21.51 -17.76 -12.44
C LEU A 131 21.60 -16.51 -13.32
N SER A 132 21.95 -16.62 -14.58
CA SER A 132 22.02 -15.49 -15.53
C SER A 132 20.67 -14.77 -15.67
N HIS A 133 19.56 -15.47 -15.45
CA HIS A 133 18.20 -14.92 -15.54
C HIS A 133 17.53 -14.69 -14.16
N THR A 134 18.19 -15.09 -13.07
CA THR A 134 17.69 -14.85 -11.70
C THR A 134 18.08 -13.44 -11.27
N LEU A 135 17.08 -12.56 -11.11
CA LEU A 135 17.31 -11.16 -10.74
C LEU A 135 17.39 -10.94 -9.23
N LEU A 136 16.65 -11.72 -8.44
CA LEU A 136 16.54 -11.61 -6.99
C LEU A 136 17.69 -12.33 -6.29
N MET A 137 18.91 -11.84 -6.53
CA MET A 137 20.14 -12.42 -5.99
C MET A 137 20.50 -11.88 -4.59
N PHE A 138 20.05 -10.67 -4.26
CA PHE A 138 20.42 -9.99 -3.01
C PHE A 138 21.95 -10.08 -2.76
N ASN A 139 22.34 -10.43 -1.54
CA ASN A 139 23.77 -10.54 -1.17
C ASN A 139 24.46 -11.75 -1.83
N ALA A 140 23.73 -12.78 -2.27
CA ALA A 140 24.30 -13.97 -2.89
C ALA A 140 25.02 -13.69 -4.23
N LYS A 141 24.79 -12.51 -4.84
CA LYS A 141 25.57 -12.07 -6.01
C LYS A 141 27.07 -11.99 -5.73
N HIS A 142 27.48 -11.63 -4.50
CA HIS A 142 28.88 -11.54 -4.12
C HIS A 142 29.56 -12.91 -4.14
N ASP A 143 28.85 -13.97 -3.73
CA ASP A 143 29.37 -15.35 -3.76
C ASP A 143 29.64 -15.80 -5.20
N VAL A 144 28.79 -15.43 -6.15
CA VAL A 144 28.98 -15.73 -7.58
C VAL A 144 30.15 -14.93 -8.14
N ILE A 145 30.28 -13.65 -7.79
CA ILE A 145 31.39 -12.78 -8.24
C ILE A 145 32.73 -13.31 -7.72
N GLU A 146 32.82 -13.67 -6.44
CA GLU A 146 34.01 -14.29 -5.89
C GLU A 146 34.34 -15.63 -6.56
N LEU A 147 33.33 -16.46 -6.77
CA LEU A 147 33.52 -17.73 -7.47
C LEU A 147 33.98 -17.56 -8.91
N ALA A 148 33.64 -16.47 -9.58
CA ALA A 148 34.04 -16.21 -10.98
C ALA A 148 35.55 -16.04 -11.15
N GLU A 149 36.31 -15.79 -10.09
CA GLU A 149 37.79 -15.77 -10.17
C GLU A 149 38.40 -17.14 -10.56
N THR A 150 37.68 -18.25 -10.25
CA THR A 150 38.22 -19.61 -10.40
C THR A 150 37.29 -20.56 -11.16
N ASN A 151 36.08 -20.13 -11.52
CA ASN A 151 35.06 -20.97 -12.16
C ASN A 151 34.47 -20.30 -13.41
N GLU A 152 34.65 -20.93 -14.57
CA GLU A 152 34.19 -20.40 -15.86
C GLU A 152 32.65 -20.26 -15.96
N ASN A 153 31.89 -21.14 -15.32
CA ASN A 153 30.43 -21.00 -15.27
C ASN A 153 29.99 -19.79 -14.45
N ALA A 154 30.60 -19.55 -13.29
CA ALA A 154 30.35 -18.35 -12.47
C ALA A 154 30.75 -17.08 -13.23
N LYS A 155 31.92 -17.11 -13.95
CA LYS A 155 32.33 -15.98 -14.77
C LYS A 155 31.32 -15.67 -15.87
N ARG A 156 30.77 -16.68 -16.53
CA ARG A 156 29.70 -16.50 -17.52
C ARG A 156 28.45 -15.84 -16.93
N VAL A 157 28.07 -16.19 -15.71
CA VAL A 157 26.95 -15.54 -15.01
C VAL A 157 27.24 -14.05 -14.78
N VAL A 158 28.43 -13.73 -14.25
CA VAL A 158 28.86 -12.34 -14.00
C VAL A 158 28.92 -11.54 -15.30
N ASP A 159 29.46 -12.11 -16.37
CA ASP A 159 29.51 -11.50 -17.69
C ASP A 159 28.08 -11.22 -18.20
N SER A 160 27.16 -12.19 -18.06
CA SER A 160 25.74 -12.04 -18.44
C SER A 160 25.05 -10.93 -17.66
N TRP A 161 25.22 -10.85 -16.36
CA TRP A 161 24.66 -9.76 -15.53
C TRP A 161 25.23 -8.41 -15.95
N SER A 162 26.56 -8.31 -16.12
CA SER A 162 27.22 -7.04 -16.50
C SER A 162 26.82 -6.56 -17.90
N ASN A 163 26.45 -7.46 -18.80
CA ASN A 163 25.94 -7.14 -20.13
C ASN A 163 24.43 -6.88 -20.19
N GLY A 164 23.70 -7.13 -19.10
CA GLY A 164 22.24 -6.98 -19.07
C GLY A 164 21.52 -7.99 -19.97
N GLU A 165 22.05 -9.22 -20.11
CA GLU A 165 21.46 -10.24 -21.00
C GLU A 165 20.06 -10.65 -20.58
N TRP A 166 19.74 -10.63 -19.27
CA TRP A 166 18.40 -10.86 -18.75
C TRP A 166 17.33 -9.93 -19.37
N PHE A 167 17.74 -8.75 -19.85
CA PHE A 167 16.90 -7.76 -20.52
C PHE A 167 17.02 -7.82 -22.05
N THR A 168 18.24 -7.85 -22.58
CA THR A 168 18.48 -7.78 -24.04
C THR A 168 18.02 -9.02 -24.77
N THR A 169 17.90 -10.17 -24.10
CA THR A 169 17.35 -11.42 -24.68
C THR A 169 15.83 -11.41 -24.79
N LYS A 170 15.14 -10.50 -24.09
CA LYS A 170 13.69 -10.33 -24.24
C LYS A 170 13.36 -9.58 -25.53
N PRO A 171 12.27 -9.93 -26.21
CA PRO A 171 11.88 -9.25 -27.45
C PRO A 171 11.56 -7.76 -27.18
N GLU A 172 11.88 -6.95 -28.15
CA GLU A 172 11.40 -5.56 -28.17
C GLU A 172 9.89 -5.51 -28.45
N LEU A 173 9.24 -4.41 -28.06
CA LEU A 173 7.84 -4.22 -28.42
C LEU A 173 7.70 -4.12 -29.95
N PRO A 174 6.62 -4.66 -30.53
CA PRO A 174 6.36 -4.50 -31.95
C PRO A 174 6.21 -3.01 -32.33
N GLU A 175 6.64 -2.63 -33.53
CA GLU A 175 6.42 -1.28 -34.06
C GLU A 175 4.93 -0.94 -34.15
N VAL A 176 4.06 -1.95 -34.37
CA VAL A 176 2.61 -1.82 -34.46
C VAL A 176 1.95 -2.94 -33.66
N ILE A 177 1.13 -2.57 -32.70
CA ILE A 177 0.28 -3.51 -31.94
C ILE A 177 -1.17 -3.36 -32.43
N LYS A 178 -1.69 -4.42 -33.07
CA LYS A 178 -3.08 -4.47 -33.48
C LYS A 178 -3.92 -5.08 -32.36
N ALA A 179 -4.94 -4.36 -31.89
CA ALA A 179 -5.73 -4.75 -30.74
C ALA A 179 -7.24 -4.45 -30.94
N ILE A 180 -8.08 -5.14 -30.17
CA ILE A 180 -9.53 -4.91 -30.16
C ILE A 180 -9.96 -4.18 -28.89
N VAL A 181 -10.80 -3.18 -29.03
CA VAL A 181 -11.19 -2.28 -27.93
C VAL A 181 -12.27 -2.90 -27.05
N PHE A 182 -12.01 -2.99 -25.76
CA PHE A 182 -13.02 -3.14 -24.72
C PHE A 182 -13.24 -1.78 -24.06
N ARG A 183 -14.35 -1.12 -24.44
CA ARG A 183 -14.68 0.24 -24.00
C ARG A 183 -15.59 0.22 -22.79
N VAL A 184 -15.26 0.99 -21.76
CA VAL A 184 -16.12 1.30 -20.62
C VAL A 184 -16.23 2.82 -20.51
N GLU A 185 -17.44 3.35 -20.53
CA GLU A 185 -17.70 4.78 -20.49
C GLU A 185 -17.73 5.32 -19.06
N GLY A 186 -17.43 6.61 -18.90
CA GLY A 186 -17.50 7.34 -17.66
C GLY A 186 -16.31 7.13 -16.73
N GLU A 187 -16.52 7.35 -15.44
CA GLU A 187 -15.51 7.16 -14.41
C GLU A 187 -15.55 5.71 -13.90
N ILE A 188 -14.41 5.03 -14.00
CA ILE A 188 -14.21 3.67 -13.51
C ILE A 188 -13.27 3.76 -12.31
N ASN A 189 -13.80 3.53 -11.13
CA ASN A 189 -13.02 3.53 -9.90
C ASN A 189 -12.48 2.14 -9.56
N THR A 190 -11.60 2.07 -8.57
CA THR A 190 -11.01 0.79 -8.14
C THR A 190 -12.01 -0.15 -7.46
N ASP A 191 -13.18 0.34 -6.99
CA ASP A 191 -14.28 -0.51 -6.52
C ASP A 191 -15.03 -1.17 -7.67
N ASP A 192 -15.08 -0.55 -8.85
CA ASP A 192 -15.65 -1.19 -10.05
C ASP A 192 -14.77 -2.34 -10.53
N LEU A 193 -13.44 -2.19 -10.46
CA LEU A 193 -12.49 -3.21 -10.89
C LEU A 193 -12.20 -4.28 -9.80
N SER A 194 -12.34 -3.93 -8.53
CA SER A 194 -12.07 -4.79 -7.37
C SER A 194 -13.02 -4.44 -6.22
N PRO A 195 -14.28 -4.92 -6.28
CA PRO A 195 -15.32 -4.52 -5.34
C PRO A 195 -14.98 -4.81 -3.88
N ALA A 196 -15.27 -3.87 -2.99
CA ALA A 196 -14.99 -3.99 -1.55
C ALA A 196 -15.71 -5.20 -0.90
N PRO A 197 -16.98 -5.53 -1.24
CA PRO A 197 -17.64 -6.72 -0.70
C PRO A 197 -16.93 -8.03 -1.06
N ASP A 198 -16.18 -8.06 -2.17
CA ASP A 198 -15.44 -9.23 -2.63
C ASP A 198 -13.97 -9.24 -2.13
N ALA A 199 -13.58 -8.34 -1.23
CA ALA A 199 -12.23 -8.23 -0.70
C ALA A 199 -11.61 -9.54 -0.18
N PRO A 200 -12.35 -10.45 0.48
CA PRO A 200 -11.80 -11.73 0.93
C PRO A 200 -11.29 -12.65 -0.19
N SER A 201 -11.72 -12.43 -1.44
CA SER A 201 -11.25 -13.22 -2.60
C SER A 201 -10.00 -12.66 -3.28
N ARG A 202 -9.51 -11.47 -2.91
CA ARG A 202 -8.39 -10.78 -3.56
C ARG A 202 -7.10 -11.61 -3.70
N PRO A 203 -6.70 -12.45 -2.73
CA PRO A 203 -5.54 -13.32 -2.88
C PRO A 203 -5.70 -14.37 -3.98
N ASP A 204 -6.93 -14.75 -4.29
CA ASP A 204 -7.28 -15.66 -5.40
C ASP A 204 -7.64 -14.81 -6.63
N ILE A 205 -6.63 -14.32 -7.33
CA ILE A 205 -6.79 -13.39 -8.46
C ILE A 205 -7.84 -13.87 -9.47
N PRO A 206 -7.81 -15.13 -9.96
CA PRO A 206 -8.83 -15.60 -10.91
C PRO A 206 -10.27 -15.51 -10.39
N LEU A 207 -10.47 -15.87 -9.12
CA LEU A 207 -11.79 -15.79 -8.50
C LEU A 207 -12.25 -14.35 -8.31
N HIS A 208 -11.36 -13.49 -7.81
CA HIS A 208 -11.66 -12.07 -7.58
C HIS A 208 -11.99 -11.32 -8.87
N ALA A 209 -11.27 -11.63 -9.94
CA ALA A 209 -11.46 -11.01 -11.25
C ALA A 209 -12.85 -11.26 -11.86
N LEU A 210 -13.58 -12.32 -11.43
CA LEU A 210 -14.96 -12.55 -11.86
C LEU A 210 -15.93 -11.44 -11.38
N ALA A 211 -15.55 -10.66 -10.37
CA ALA A 211 -16.36 -9.59 -9.84
C ALA A 211 -16.13 -8.24 -10.55
N MET A 212 -15.16 -8.16 -11.47
CA MET A 212 -14.80 -6.93 -12.18
C MET A 212 -15.99 -6.37 -12.97
N LEU A 213 -16.28 -5.08 -12.79
CA LEU A 213 -17.31 -4.29 -13.50
C LEU A 213 -18.76 -4.83 -13.39
N LYS A 214 -19.04 -5.78 -12.50
CA LYS A 214 -20.36 -6.40 -12.34
C LYS A 214 -21.52 -5.44 -12.02
N LYS A 215 -21.19 -4.24 -11.51
CA LYS A 215 -22.17 -3.19 -11.19
C LYS A 215 -22.23 -2.08 -12.23
N THR A 216 -21.25 -2.01 -13.12
CA THR A 216 -21.03 -0.91 -14.06
C THR A 216 -21.47 -1.28 -15.46
N MET A 217 -21.42 -2.57 -15.81
CA MET A 217 -21.69 -3.07 -17.16
C MET A 217 -22.42 -4.42 -17.11
N ASP A 218 -23.32 -4.65 -18.06
CA ASP A 218 -23.95 -5.96 -18.27
C ASP A 218 -22.93 -6.92 -18.89
N ASP A 219 -22.74 -8.10 -18.26
CA ASP A 219 -21.86 -9.18 -18.72
C ASP A 219 -20.47 -8.72 -19.22
N PRO A 220 -19.67 -8.01 -18.38
CA PRO A 220 -18.37 -7.51 -18.81
C PRO A 220 -17.40 -8.62 -19.20
N ILE A 221 -17.41 -9.73 -18.46
CA ILE A 221 -16.51 -10.86 -18.68
C ILE A 221 -16.86 -11.59 -19.98
N GLY A 222 -18.14 -11.90 -20.20
CA GLY A 222 -18.58 -12.51 -21.47
C GLY A 222 -18.30 -11.61 -22.68
N THR A 223 -18.37 -10.29 -22.51
CA THR A 223 -18.00 -9.33 -23.57
C THR A 223 -16.50 -9.44 -23.89
N ILE A 224 -15.63 -9.48 -22.88
CA ILE A 224 -14.17 -9.63 -23.09
C ILE A 224 -13.86 -10.97 -23.78
N GLU A 225 -14.46 -12.07 -23.30
CA GLU A 225 -14.23 -13.40 -23.91
C GLU A 225 -14.67 -13.42 -25.39
N LYS A 226 -15.81 -12.80 -25.71
CA LYS A 226 -16.23 -12.67 -27.10
C LYS A 226 -15.27 -11.84 -27.96
N LEU A 227 -14.68 -10.77 -27.41
CA LEU A 227 -13.66 -9.98 -28.12
C LEU A 227 -12.40 -10.81 -28.39
N LYS A 228 -11.99 -11.68 -27.44
CA LYS A 228 -10.85 -12.60 -27.61
C LYS A 228 -11.02 -13.60 -28.74
N GLU A 229 -12.26 -13.94 -29.13
CA GLU A 229 -12.52 -14.81 -30.29
C GLU A 229 -11.93 -14.25 -31.61
N SER A 230 -11.67 -12.94 -31.66
CA SER A 230 -10.97 -12.31 -32.79
C SER A 230 -9.53 -12.73 -32.96
N GLY A 231 -8.93 -13.35 -31.94
CA GLY A 231 -7.48 -13.68 -31.87
C GLY A 231 -6.58 -12.47 -31.69
N LEU A 232 -7.14 -11.27 -31.44
CA LEU A 232 -6.39 -10.05 -31.14
C LEU A 232 -6.29 -9.80 -29.65
N PRO A 233 -5.19 -9.16 -29.17
CA PRO A 233 -5.13 -8.63 -27.81
C PRO A 233 -6.30 -7.70 -27.54
N VAL A 234 -6.91 -7.83 -26.36
CA VAL A 234 -7.96 -6.92 -25.89
C VAL A 234 -7.31 -5.74 -25.20
N VAL A 235 -7.64 -4.52 -25.62
CA VAL A 235 -7.22 -3.28 -24.96
C VAL A 235 -8.36 -2.70 -24.15
N PHE A 236 -8.09 -2.39 -22.88
CA PHE A 236 -9.04 -1.69 -22.03
C PHE A 236 -9.02 -0.19 -22.33
N VAL A 237 -10.19 0.40 -22.56
CA VAL A 237 -10.32 1.83 -22.86
C VAL A 237 -11.38 2.45 -21.97
N GLY A 238 -11.04 3.48 -21.19
CA GLY A 238 -11.95 4.20 -20.30
C GLY A 238 -11.77 5.71 -20.32
N ASP A 239 -12.80 6.48 -19.94
CA ASP A 239 -12.69 7.95 -19.89
C ASP A 239 -11.82 8.40 -18.71
N VAL A 240 -12.14 7.95 -17.49
CA VAL A 240 -11.36 8.16 -16.28
C VAL A 240 -11.22 6.82 -15.58
N VAL A 241 -10.01 6.35 -15.38
CA VAL A 241 -9.74 4.98 -14.93
C VAL A 241 -8.95 4.95 -13.62
N GLY A 242 -9.39 4.10 -12.69
CA GLY A 242 -8.62 3.73 -11.50
C GLY A 242 -8.66 4.74 -10.35
N THR A 243 -9.68 5.61 -10.30
CA THR A 243 -9.90 6.53 -9.18
C THR A 243 -10.24 5.79 -7.88
N GLY A 244 -10.11 6.46 -6.74
CA GLY A 244 -10.45 5.92 -5.43
C GLY A 244 -9.26 5.31 -4.70
N SER A 245 -9.47 4.17 -4.05
CA SER A 245 -8.48 3.54 -3.16
C SER A 245 -7.30 2.92 -3.92
N SER A 246 -6.11 2.91 -3.30
CA SER A 246 -4.94 2.26 -3.88
C SER A 246 -5.05 0.72 -3.77
N ARG A 247 -5.48 0.08 -4.85
CA ARG A 247 -5.72 -1.37 -4.86
C ARG A 247 -5.02 -2.03 -6.03
N LYS A 248 -3.91 -2.73 -5.78
CA LYS A 248 -3.30 -3.59 -6.80
C LYS A 248 -4.26 -4.68 -7.28
N SER A 249 -5.20 -5.13 -6.44
CA SER A 249 -6.24 -6.08 -6.85
C SER A 249 -7.10 -5.59 -8.02
N ALA A 250 -7.29 -4.27 -8.19
CA ALA A 250 -7.96 -3.71 -9.36
C ALA A 250 -7.16 -3.95 -10.64
N THR A 251 -5.84 -3.70 -10.59
CA THR A 251 -4.93 -4.03 -11.70
C THR A 251 -4.88 -5.55 -11.96
N ASN A 252 -4.77 -6.37 -10.92
CA ASN A 252 -4.75 -7.82 -11.06
C ASN A 252 -6.04 -8.34 -11.72
N SER A 253 -7.22 -7.81 -11.33
CA SER A 253 -8.49 -8.17 -11.97
C SER A 253 -8.52 -7.79 -13.44
N LEU A 254 -8.09 -6.59 -13.78
CA LEU A 254 -8.02 -6.14 -15.16
C LEU A 254 -7.06 -7.02 -15.97
N LEU A 255 -5.83 -7.20 -15.50
CA LEU A 255 -4.80 -7.98 -16.21
C LEU A 255 -5.15 -9.47 -16.28
N TRP A 256 -5.94 -10.00 -15.33
CA TRP A 256 -6.44 -11.36 -15.44
C TRP A 256 -7.21 -11.58 -16.75
N HIS A 257 -7.95 -10.59 -17.18
CA HIS A 257 -8.74 -10.67 -18.41
C HIS A 257 -8.01 -10.23 -19.69
N ILE A 258 -7.08 -9.27 -19.60
CA ILE A 258 -6.43 -8.69 -20.79
C ILE A 258 -4.93 -8.91 -20.85
N GLY A 259 -4.31 -9.44 -19.82
CA GLY A 259 -2.87 -9.67 -19.72
C GLY A 259 -2.44 -11.06 -20.18
N GLU A 260 -1.14 -11.31 -20.07
CA GLU A 260 -0.46 -12.54 -20.47
C GLU A 260 -0.04 -13.36 -19.24
N ASP A 261 0.04 -14.69 -19.41
CA ASP A 261 0.53 -15.57 -18.35
C ASP A 261 2.02 -15.32 -18.06
N ILE A 262 2.38 -15.36 -16.79
CA ILE A 262 3.78 -15.29 -16.37
C ILE A 262 4.30 -16.73 -16.33
N PRO A 263 5.33 -17.09 -17.11
CA PRO A 263 5.87 -18.46 -17.13
C PRO A 263 6.22 -18.95 -15.71
N PHE A 264 5.78 -20.15 -15.35
CA PHE A 264 6.03 -20.81 -14.07
C PHE A 264 5.43 -20.13 -12.82
N ILE A 265 4.63 -19.09 -13.00
CA ILE A 265 3.90 -18.43 -11.91
C ILE A 265 2.41 -18.68 -12.10
N PRO A 266 1.79 -19.53 -11.28
CA PRO A 266 0.37 -19.83 -11.41
C PRO A 266 -0.52 -18.67 -10.97
N ASN A 267 -1.67 -18.52 -11.64
CA ASN A 267 -2.79 -17.66 -11.28
C ASN A 267 -2.48 -16.16 -11.19
N LYS A 268 -1.45 -15.68 -11.88
CA LYS A 268 -1.11 -14.26 -12.02
C LYS A 268 -0.78 -13.94 -13.48
N LYS A 269 -1.13 -12.74 -13.90
CA LYS A 269 -0.84 -12.23 -15.25
C LYS A 269 -0.13 -10.90 -15.20
N GLN A 270 0.58 -10.60 -16.28
CA GLN A 270 1.31 -9.37 -16.50
C GLN A 270 0.99 -8.77 -17.86
N ALA A 271 1.61 -7.69 -18.22
CA ALA A 271 1.46 -6.98 -19.50
C ALA A 271 0.02 -6.50 -19.75
N GLY A 272 -0.48 -6.55 -20.99
CA GLY A 272 -1.77 -5.99 -21.35
C GLY A 272 -1.70 -4.49 -21.71
N ILE A 273 -2.81 -3.93 -22.18
CA ILE A 273 -2.87 -2.53 -22.65
C ILE A 273 -4.05 -1.82 -22.01
N CYS A 274 -3.78 -0.66 -21.40
CA CYS A 274 -4.78 0.19 -20.79
C CYS A 274 -4.67 1.63 -21.33
N ILE A 275 -5.71 2.13 -21.97
CA ILE A 275 -5.80 3.50 -22.50
C ILE A 275 -6.86 4.26 -21.71
N GLY A 276 -6.49 5.38 -21.13
CA GLY A 276 -7.42 6.26 -20.41
C GLY A 276 -7.50 7.64 -21.04
N GLY A 277 -8.68 8.28 -21.00
CA GLY A 277 -8.74 9.73 -21.12
C GLY A 277 -7.93 10.36 -19.99
N LYS A 278 -8.11 9.82 -18.78
CA LYS A 278 -7.26 10.00 -17.59
C LYS A 278 -7.07 8.68 -16.86
N ILE A 279 -5.91 8.48 -16.26
CA ILE A 279 -5.63 7.31 -15.39
C ILE A 279 -5.11 7.84 -14.05
N ALA A 280 -5.79 7.43 -12.96
CA ALA A 280 -5.38 7.85 -11.62
C ALA A 280 -3.94 7.42 -11.32
N PRO A 281 -3.11 8.29 -10.69
CA PRO A 281 -1.66 8.06 -10.57
C PRO A 281 -1.29 6.72 -9.92
N ILE A 282 -1.95 6.34 -8.82
CA ILE A 282 -1.64 5.07 -8.13
C ILE A 282 -2.02 3.87 -9.00
N PHE A 283 -3.13 3.93 -9.72
CA PHE A 283 -3.54 2.86 -10.63
C PHE A 283 -2.60 2.77 -11.83
N PHE A 284 -2.16 3.91 -12.37
CA PHE A 284 -1.15 3.97 -13.42
C PHE A 284 0.14 3.28 -12.99
N ASN A 285 0.66 3.62 -11.80
CA ASN A 285 1.86 3.01 -11.24
C ASN A 285 1.72 1.48 -11.09
N THR A 286 0.57 0.98 -10.64
CA THR A 286 0.36 -0.47 -10.51
C THR A 286 0.26 -1.19 -11.85
N LEU A 287 -0.19 -0.52 -12.92
CA LEU A 287 -0.13 -1.03 -14.29
C LEU A 287 1.31 -1.13 -14.78
N GLU A 288 2.12 -0.08 -14.59
CA GLU A 288 3.55 -0.10 -14.94
C GLU A 288 4.32 -1.19 -14.18
N ASP A 289 4.07 -1.34 -12.87
CA ASP A 289 4.69 -2.38 -12.04
C ASP A 289 4.40 -3.79 -12.56
N SER A 290 3.27 -3.97 -13.21
CA SER A 290 2.81 -5.22 -13.79
C SER A 290 3.12 -5.36 -15.29
N GLY A 291 3.90 -4.45 -15.86
CA GLY A 291 4.35 -4.49 -17.25
C GLY A 291 3.27 -4.16 -18.28
N ALA A 292 2.18 -3.52 -17.87
CA ALA A 292 1.15 -3.10 -18.80
C ALA A 292 1.58 -1.84 -19.58
N LEU A 293 1.25 -1.79 -20.86
CA LEU A 293 1.38 -0.59 -21.69
C LEU A 293 0.22 0.34 -21.37
N ALA A 294 0.47 1.33 -20.52
CA ALA A 294 -0.53 2.29 -20.07
C ALA A 294 -0.21 3.70 -20.59
N PHE A 295 -1.22 4.41 -21.12
CA PHE A 295 -1.06 5.81 -21.52
C PHE A 295 -2.40 6.55 -21.54
N GLU A 296 -2.33 7.89 -21.53
CA GLU A 296 -3.48 8.79 -21.57
C GLU A 296 -3.58 9.45 -22.94
N CYS A 297 -4.80 9.47 -23.51
CA CYS A 297 -5.12 10.21 -24.73
C CYS A 297 -6.61 10.50 -24.83
N ASP A 298 -7.05 11.27 -25.84
CA ASP A 298 -8.47 11.40 -26.17
C ASP A 298 -9.02 10.06 -26.67
N VAL A 299 -9.93 9.47 -25.91
CA VAL A 299 -10.55 8.17 -26.17
C VAL A 299 -11.95 8.29 -26.81
N SER A 300 -12.44 9.50 -27.04
CA SER A 300 -13.82 9.78 -27.54
C SER A 300 -14.16 9.12 -28.88
N LYS A 301 -13.14 8.80 -29.67
CA LYS A 301 -13.30 8.14 -30.98
C LYS A 301 -13.12 6.62 -30.95
N MET A 302 -12.96 6.02 -29.77
CA MET A 302 -12.75 4.57 -29.60
C MET A 302 -14.03 3.92 -29.07
N SER A 303 -14.63 3.05 -29.86
CA SER A 303 -15.87 2.34 -29.49
C SER A 303 -15.62 0.86 -29.19
N LEU A 304 -16.50 0.24 -28.40
CA LEU A 304 -16.46 -1.18 -28.11
C LEU A 304 -16.40 -2.03 -29.40
N GLY A 305 -15.42 -2.91 -29.50
CA GLY A 305 -15.22 -3.79 -30.65
C GLY A 305 -14.43 -3.17 -31.83
N ASP A 306 -14.02 -1.90 -31.72
CA ASP A 306 -13.15 -1.30 -32.72
C ASP A 306 -11.79 -2.02 -32.75
N ILE A 307 -11.26 -2.20 -33.94
CA ILE A 307 -9.89 -2.71 -34.13
C ILE A 307 -8.98 -1.51 -34.35
N ILE A 308 -8.01 -1.34 -33.48
CA ILE A 308 -7.05 -0.23 -33.51
C ILE A 308 -5.62 -0.74 -33.74
N GLU A 309 -4.79 0.15 -34.27
CA GLU A 309 -3.34 -0.04 -34.39
C GLU A 309 -2.65 0.98 -33.49
N ILE A 310 -1.91 0.49 -32.51
CA ILE A 310 -1.13 1.29 -31.56
C ILE A 310 0.32 1.28 -32.06
N TYR A 311 0.94 2.44 -32.21
CA TYR A 311 2.32 2.65 -32.60
C TYR A 311 3.13 3.11 -31.39
N PRO A 312 3.74 2.21 -30.62
CA PRO A 312 4.37 2.56 -29.33
C PRO A 312 5.49 3.60 -29.47
N TYR A 313 6.29 3.48 -30.52
CA TYR A 313 7.45 4.37 -30.76
C TYR A 313 7.05 5.71 -31.40
N GLU A 314 5.97 5.73 -32.20
CA GLU A 314 5.45 6.95 -32.81
C GLU A 314 4.38 7.65 -31.94
N LYS A 315 3.99 7.04 -30.82
CA LYS A 315 3.06 7.53 -29.82
C LYS A 315 1.70 7.99 -30.42
N LYS A 316 1.13 7.14 -31.27
CA LYS A 316 -0.15 7.39 -31.93
C LYS A 316 -1.02 6.14 -31.97
N VAL A 317 -2.31 6.35 -32.10
CA VAL A 317 -3.32 5.30 -32.32
C VAL A 317 -4.12 5.63 -33.57
N VAL A 318 -4.33 4.62 -34.41
CA VAL A 318 -5.16 4.75 -35.62
C VAL A 318 -6.23 3.65 -35.67
N ASN A 319 -7.36 3.92 -36.32
CA ASN A 319 -8.33 2.89 -36.62
C ASN A 319 -7.78 1.93 -37.70
N SER A 320 -7.76 0.64 -37.41
CA SER A 320 -7.13 -0.35 -38.28
C SER A 320 -7.79 -0.44 -39.69
N LYS A 321 -9.11 -0.20 -39.75
CA LYS A 321 -9.90 -0.32 -40.98
C LYS A 321 -9.89 0.96 -41.82
N THR A 322 -10.16 2.11 -41.17
CA THR A 322 -10.27 3.40 -41.85
C THR A 322 -8.94 4.12 -42.02
N LYS A 323 -7.92 3.73 -41.24
CA LYS A 323 -6.63 4.42 -41.10
C LYS A 323 -6.75 5.84 -40.54
N GLU A 324 -7.90 6.19 -39.98
CA GLU A 324 -8.11 7.46 -39.31
C GLU A 324 -7.22 7.56 -38.07
N HIS A 325 -6.57 8.70 -37.88
CA HIS A 325 -5.85 9.04 -36.68
C HIS A 325 -6.87 9.27 -35.54
N LEU A 326 -6.78 8.45 -34.48
CA LEU A 326 -7.67 8.53 -33.34
C LEU A 326 -7.12 9.47 -32.26
N CYS A 327 -5.86 9.28 -31.86
CA CYS A 327 -5.17 10.14 -30.91
C CYS A 327 -3.65 10.06 -31.05
N SER A 328 -2.96 11.07 -30.50
CA SER A 328 -1.54 11.01 -30.13
C SER A 328 -1.42 11.10 -28.63
N TYR A 329 -0.33 10.59 -28.07
CA TYR A 329 -0.11 10.54 -26.62
C TYR A 329 1.37 10.72 -26.28
N GLU A 330 1.64 10.99 -24.99
CA GLU A 330 3.00 10.97 -24.44
C GLU A 330 3.06 9.97 -23.29
N TYR A 331 4.22 9.36 -23.11
CA TYR A 331 4.46 8.50 -21.94
C TYR A 331 4.77 9.37 -20.73
N LYS A 332 4.28 8.97 -19.57
CA LYS A 332 4.60 9.64 -18.29
C LYS A 332 6.06 9.43 -17.88
N SER A 333 6.67 8.31 -18.30
CA SER A 333 8.07 8.02 -18.07
C SER A 333 8.74 7.58 -19.38
N ASN A 334 9.95 8.05 -19.64
CA ASN A 334 10.75 7.60 -20.78
C ASN A 334 11.21 6.13 -20.65
N THR A 335 11.13 5.57 -19.43
CA THR A 335 11.52 4.17 -19.17
C THR A 335 10.34 3.19 -19.30
N LEU A 336 9.13 3.64 -19.62
CA LEU A 336 7.93 2.79 -19.68
C LEU A 336 8.10 1.60 -20.63
N LEU A 337 8.62 1.84 -21.83
CA LEU A 337 8.79 0.76 -22.82
C LEU A 337 9.80 -0.30 -22.34
N ASP A 338 10.87 0.12 -21.68
CA ASP A 338 11.80 -0.81 -21.04
C ASP A 338 11.12 -1.58 -19.91
N GLY A 339 10.25 -0.93 -19.14
CA GLY A 339 9.41 -1.57 -18.12
C GLY A 339 8.52 -2.67 -18.73
N VAL A 340 7.81 -2.36 -19.80
CA VAL A 340 6.97 -3.33 -20.52
C VAL A 340 7.82 -4.51 -21.02
N ARG A 341 8.97 -4.24 -21.66
CA ARG A 341 9.93 -5.25 -22.12
C ARG A 341 10.47 -6.12 -20.99
N ALA A 342 10.78 -5.52 -19.84
CA ALA A 342 11.27 -6.23 -18.66
C ALA A 342 10.23 -7.15 -18.02
N GLY A 343 8.94 -6.93 -18.27
CA GLY A 343 7.82 -7.62 -17.62
C GLY A 343 7.27 -6.85 -16.41
N GLY A 344 7.64 -5.57 -16.28
CA GLY A 344 7.21 -4.64 -15.26
C GLY A 344 8.34 -3.70 -14.82
N ARG A 345 7.93 -2.56 -14.25
CA ARG A 345 8.88 -1.59 -13.66
C ARG A 345 9.71 -2.23 -12.54
N ILE A 346 9.10 -3.06 -11.69
CA ILE A 346 9.80 -3.75 -10.60
C ILE A 346 10.93 -4.66 -11.11
N PRO A 347 10.71 -5.61 -12.04
CA PRO A 347 11.80 -6.38 -12.64
C PRO A 347 12.87 -5.53 -13.34
N LEU A 348 12.47 -4.43 -13.99
CA LEU A 348 13.41 -3.50 -14.61
C LEU A 348 14.36 -2.87 -13.59
N ILE A 349 13.83 -2.39 -12.48
CA ILE A 349 14.63 -1.76 -11.42
C ILE A 349 15.60 -2.77 -10.81
N ILE A 350 15.10 -3.94 -10.40
CA ILE A 350 15.93 -4.99 -9.78
C ILE A 350 17.04 -5.44 -10.74
N GLY A 351 16.71 -5.72 -11.99
CA GLY A 351 17.69 -6.20 -12.97
C GLY A 351 18.70 -5.12 -13.35
N ARG A 352 18.26 -3.85 -13.48
CA ARG A 352 19.15 -2.71 -13.70
C ARG A 352 20.12 -2.52 -12.53
N SER A 353 19.63 -2.60 -11.30
CA SER A 353 20.48 -2.52 -10.10
C SER A 353 21.50 -3.66 -10.08
N LEU A 354 21.07 -4.90 -10.32
CA LEU A 354 22.01 -6.05 -10.42
C LEU A 354 23.08 -5.83 -11.48
N THR A 355 22.70 -5.32 -12.66
CA THR A 355 23.63 -5.03 -13.75
C THR A 355 24.62 -3.91 -13.37
N ASP A 356 24.12 -2.80 -12.84
CA ASP A 356 24.95 -1.64 -12.50
C ASP A 356 25.90 -1.98 -11.34
N GLU A 357 25.43 -2.60 -10.27
CA GLU A 357 26.27 -3.03 -9.16
C GLU A 357 27.35 -4.04 -9.58
N THR A 358 27.00 -4.99 -10.47
CA THR A 358 27.99 -5.93 -11.01
C THR A 358 29.06 -5.19 -11.81
N ARG A 359 28.66 -4.18 -12.61
CA ARG A 359 29.61 -3.37 -13.39
C ARG A 359 30.50 -2.52 -12.49
N ASP A 360 29.94 -1.94 -11.43
CA ASP A 360 30.69 -1.15 -10.44
C ASP A 360 31.78 -1.99 -9.73
N ILE A 361 31.44 -3.23 -9.32
CA ILE A 361 32.40 -4.16 -8.74
C ILE A 361 33.51 -4.51 -9.76
N LEU A 362 33.17 -4.68 -11.03
CA LEU A 362 34.10 -4.93 -12.11
C LEU A 362 34.81 -3.67 -12.63
N LYS A 363 34.52 -2.49 -12.08
CA LYS A 363 35.03 -1.16 -12.50
C LYS A 363 34.76 -0.85 -13.98
N LEU A 364 33.60 -1.22 -14.46
CA LEU A 364 33.11 -0.91 -15.81
C LEU A 364 32.22 0.33 -15.77
N GLU A 365 32.13 1.06 -16.89
CA GLU A 365 31.17 2.16 -17.04
C GLU A 365 29.72 1.67 -16.92
N SER A 366 28.80 2.54 -16.52
CA SER A 366 27.37 2.24 -16.45
C SER A 366 26.84 1.68 -17.77
N SER A 367 25.92 0.73 -17.67
CA SER A 367 25.32 0.08 -18.84
C SER A 367 24.50 1.06 -19.69
N LYS A 368 24.58 0.92 -21.01
CA LYS A 368 23.82 1.70 -22.00
C LYS A 368 22.64 0.91 -22.60
N VAL A 369 22.38 -0.31 -22.13
CA VAL A 369 21.29 -1.16 -22.66
C VAL A 369 19.91 -0.75 -22.16
N PHE A 370 19.87 0.06 -21.10
CA PHE A 370 18.63 0.56 -20.50
C PHE A 370 18.43 2.03 -20.80
N THR A 371 17.20 2.44 -21.06
CA THR A 371 16.80 3.84 -21.01
C THR A 371 16.96 4.34 -19.59
N ARG A 372 17.72 5.41 -19.40
CA ARG A 372 17.87 6.05 -18.09
C ARG A 372 16.77 7.09 -17.88
N PRO A 373 16.30 7.26 -16.66
CA PRO A 373 15.44 8.39 -16.32
C PRO A 373 16.06 9.71 -16.76
N GLU A 374 15.21 10.68 -17.09
CA GLU A 374 15.70 12.01 -17.47
C GLU A 374 16.41 12.69 -16.30
N GLU A 375 17.50 13.39 -16.59
CA GLU A 375 18.19 14.19 -15.58
C GLU A 375 17.39 15.48 -15.30
N ALA A 376 17.44 15.93 -14.05
CA ALA A 376 16.82 17.18 -13.64
C ALA A 376 17.33 18.36 -14.46
N GLN A 377 16.42 19.22 -14.89
CA GLN A 377 16.80 20.53 -15.39
C GLN A 377 17.51 21.30 -14.25
N LYS A 378 18.66 21.90 -14.57
CA LYS A 378 19.37 22.72 -13.60
C LYS A 378 18.50 23.92 -13.22
N SER A 379 18.26 24.09 -11.94
CA SER A 379 17.57 25.23 -11.36
C SER A 379 18.46 25.88 -10.31
N ASP A 380 18.49 27.19 -10.29
CA ASP A 380 19.20 27.96 -9.26
C ASP A 380 18.32 28.22 -8.03
N LYS A 381 17.06 27.68 -8.03
CA LYS A 381 16.13 27.78 -6.92
C LYS A 381 16.43 26.76 -5.85
N GLY A 382 16.12 27.10 -4.62
CA GLY A 382 16.17 26.19 -3.50
C GLY A 382 15.15 25.05 -3.56
N TYR A 383 15.20 24.15 -2.60
CA TYR A 383 14.35 22.98 -2.50
C TYR A 383 13.24 23.19 -1.49
N THR A 384 12.05 22.64 -1.77
CA THR A 384 10.98 22.53 -0.77
C THR A 384 11.34 21.51 0.31
N LEU A 385 10.59 21.49 1.42
CA LEU A 385 10.83 20.55 2.52
C LEU A 385 10.68 19.10 2.04
N ALA A 386 9.64 18.79 1.28
CA ALA A 386 9.43 17.45 0.73
C ALA A 386 10.57 17.03 -0.22
N GLN A 387 11.05 17.93 -1.07
CA GLN A 387 12.19 17.68 -1.97
C GLN A 387 13.48 17.37 -1.21
N LYS A 388 13.73 18.04 -0.08
CA LYS A 388 14.88 17.78 0.79
C LYS A 388 14.77 16.45 1.53
N MET A 389 13.59 16.12 2.07
CA MET A 389 13.37 14.84 2.74
C MET A 389 13.60 13.66 1.79
N VAL A 390 13.03 13.73 0.59
CA VAL A 390 13.24 12.71 -0.45
C VAL A 390 14.70 12.71 -0.90
N GLY A 391 15.35 13.88 -1.04
CA GLY A 391 16.77 14.00 -1.35
C GLY A 391 17.64 13.29 -0.32
N LYS A 392 17.43 13.54 0.97
CA LYS A 392 18.14 12.86 2.07
C LYS A 392 17.99 11.34 1.96
N ALA A 393 16.77 10.87 1.71
CA ALA A 393 16.49 9.44 1.55
C ALA A 393 17.14 8.82 0.29
N CYS A 394 17.53 9.65 -0.69
CA CYS A 394 18.30 9.26 -1.88
C CYS A 394 19.81 9.53 -1.74
N GLY A 395 20.28 10.05 -0.60
CA GLY A 395 21.68 10.42 -0.41
C GLY A 395 22.13 11.67 -1.18
N VAL A 396 21.19 12.57 -1.52
CA VAL A 396 21.44 13.85 -2.23
C VAL A 396 20.78 15.02 -1.48
N GLU A 397 21.12 16.25 -1.83
CA GLU A 397 20.60 17.45 -1.15
C GLU A 397 19.07 17.62 -1.33
N GLY A 398 18.56 17.34 -2.52
CA GLY A 398 17.14 17.43 -2.84
C GLY A 398 16.84 16.82 -4.20
N VAL A 399 15.57 16.45 -4.43
CA VAL A 399 15.08 15.89 -5.70
C VAL A 399 14.04 16.83 -6.30
N ARG A 400 14.22 17.23 -7.58
CA ARG A 400 13.30 18.12 -8.29
C ARG A 400 12.03 17.37 -8.75
N PRO A 401 10.91 18.09 -8.90
CA PRO A 401 9.68 17.51 -9.43
C PRO A 401 9.89 16.87 -10.81
N GLY A 402 9.21 15.75 -11.05
CA GLY A 402 9.29 14.98 -12.29
C GLY A 402 10.54 14.12 -12.42
N ILE A 403 11.47 14.17 -11.47
CA ILE A 403 12.68 13.37 -11.49
C ILE A 403 12.42 12.03 -10.81
N TYR A 404 12.77 10.97 -11.53
CA TYR A 404 12.78 9.62 -10.98
C TYR A 404 13.85 9.47 -9.90
N CYS A 405 13.48 8.86 -8.78
CA CYS A 405 14.39 8.54 -7.68
C CYS A 405 13.94 7.28 -6.95
N GLU A 406 14.80 6.75 -6.11
CA GLU A 406 14.56 5.55 -5.29
C GLU A 406 14.87 5.86 -3.82
N PRO A 407 14.03 6.68 -3.14
CA PRO A 407 14.25 7.01 -1.74
C PRO A 407 14.20 5.78 -0.84
N ARG A 408 15.07 5.76 0.18
CA ARG A 408 15.03 4.76 1.24
C ARG A 408 13.72 4.85 2.01
N MET A 409 13.05 3.71 2.16
CA MET A 409 11.83 3.54 2.95
C MET A 409 12.18 3.11 4.38
N SER A 410 12.24 4.05 5.30
CA SER A 410 12.56 3.77 6.70
C SER A 410 11.39 3.18 7.48
N THR A 411 10.16 3.38 7.02
CA THR A 411 8.94 2.89 7.68
C THR A 411 7.94 2.44 6.64
N VAL A 412 7.45 1.21 6.79
CA VAL A 412 6.48 0.59 5.88
C VAL A 412 5.27 0.07 6.65
N GLY A 413 4.07 0.53 6.26
CA GLY A 413 2.80 0.09 6.85
C GLY A 413 2.07 -0.92 5.97
N SER A 414 1.70 -2.07 6.54
CA SER A 414 0.82 -3.07 5.92
C SER A 414 -0.42 -3.27 6.78
N GLN A 415 -1.59 -3.23 6.18
CA GLN A 415 -2.86 -3.43 6.88
C GLN A 415 -3.61 -4.66 6.35
N ASP A 416 -4.55 -5.15 7.11
CA ASP A 416 -5.23 -6.42 6.90
C ASP A 416 -5.94 -6.57 5.55
N THR A 417 -6.53 -5.52 4.99
CA THR A 417 -7.23 -5.62 3.69
C THR A 417 -6.28 -5.73 2.49
N THR A 418 -4.99 -5.44 2.68
CA THR A 418 -3.94 -5.58 1.66
C THR A 418 -2.81 -6.52 2.06
N GLY A 419 -2.71 -6.87 3.34
CA GLY A 419 -1.64 -7.67 3.92
C GLY A 419 -1.43 -9.05 3.26
N PRO A 420 -2.48 -9.83 2.97
CA PRO A 420 -2.32 -11.09 2.24
C PRO A 420 -1.69 -10.91 0.86
N MET A 421 -2.07 -9.87 0.11
CA MET A 421 -1.45 -9.56 -1.17
C MET A 421 -0.01 -9.09 -1.01
N THR A 422 0.27 -8.25 -0.02
CA THR A 422 1.64 -7.81 0.32
C THR A 422 2.52 -9.00 0.67
N ARG A 423 2.01 -9.95 1.45
CA ARG A 423 2.69 -11.21 1.77
C ARG A 423 3.03 -12.00 0.51
N ASP A 424 2.08 -12.14 -0.40
CA ASP A 424 2.28 -12.93 -1.62
C ASP A 424 3.29 -12.24 -2.56
N GLU A 425 3.25 -10.91 -2.67
CA GLU A 425 4.29 -10.14 -3.37
C GLU A 425 5.67 -10.26 -2.71
N LEU A 426 5.74 -10.24 -1.37
CA LEU A 426 6.99 -10.48 -0.63
C LEU A 426 7.59 -11.86 -0.88
N LYS A 427 6.73 -12.89 -1.01
CA LYS A 427 7.18 -14.23 -1.39
C LYS A 427 7.75 -14.26 -2.81
N GLU A 428 7.10 -13.60 -3.75
CA GLU A 428 7.58 -13.49 -5.14
C GLU A 428 8.87 -12.67 -5.25
N LEU A 429 9.04 -11.66 -4.38
CA LEU A 429 10.29 -10.89 -4.25
C LEU A 429 11.40 -11.65 -3.48
N ALA A 430 11.21 -12.93 -3.20
CA ALA A 430 12.15 -13.77 -2.46
C ALA A 430 12.60 -13.17 -1.11
N CYS A 431 11.72 -12.42 -0.44
CA CYS A 431 12.02 -11.71 0.79
C CYS A 431 12.09 -12.69 1.98
N LEU A 432 13.28 -12.93 2.50
CA LEU A 432 13.55 -13.71 3.72
C LEU A 432 13.79 -12.82 4.95
N GLY A 433 13.99 -11.52 4.76
CA GLY A 433 14.16 -10.51 5.79
C GLY A 433 13.86 -9.12 5.23
N PHE A 434 13.36 -8.21 6.05
CA PHE A 434 13.09 -6.83 5.63
C PHE A 434 14.36 -5.99 5.61
N ASN A 435 14.49 -5.15 4.57
CA ASN A 435 15.55 -4.15 4.45
C ASN A 435 15.08 -2.74 4.88
N SER A 436 13.78 -2.52 5.02
CA SER A 436 13.27 -1.32 5.70
C SER A 436 13.50 -1.41 7.20
N ASP A 437 13.76 -0.26 7.84
CA ASP A 437 14.11 -0.20 9.27
C ASP A 437 12.94 -0.65 10.17
N LEU A 438 11.69 -0.39 9.75
CA LEU A 438 10.49 -0.81 10.44
C LEU A 438 9.40 -1.18 9.44
N VAL A 439 8.93 -2.42 9.51
CA VAL A 439 7.74 -2.89 8.78
C VAL A 439 6.68 -3.28 9.81
N MET A 440 5.48 -2.71 9.70
CA MET A 440 4.38 -2.98 10.62
C MET A 440 3.18 -3.55 9.89
N GLN A 441 2.58 -4.60 10.47
CA GLN A 441 1.30 -5.19 10.06
C GLN A 441 0.22 -4.91 11.10
N SER A 442 -0.98 -4.55 10.67
CA SER A 442 -2.13 -4.35 11.55
C SER A 442 -3.38 -5.08 11.08
N PHE A 443 -4.41 -5.11 11.95
CA PHE A 443 -5.71 -5.76 11.72
C PHE A 443 -6.88 -4.82 12.00
N CYS A 444 -6.69 -3.51 11.79
CA CYS A 444 -7.65 -2.47 12.18
C CYS A 444 -8.98 -2.48 11.41
N HIS A 445 -9.04 -3.07 10.22
CA HIS A 445 -10.25 -3.12 9.40
C HIS A 445 -11.11 -4.36 9.65
N THR A 446 -10.51 -5.47 10.12
CA THR A 446 -11.20 -6.76 10.25
C THR A 446 -11.40 -7.19 11.70
N ALA A 447 -10.84 -6.48 12.68
CA ALA A 447 -10.88 -6.88 14.08
C ALA A 447 -12.29 -6.83 14.68
N ALA A 448 -13.10 -5.83 14.34
CA ALA A 448 -14.39 -5.59 15.00
C ALA A 448 -15.47 -6.61 14.60
N TYR A 449 -15.52 -7.10 13.39
CA TYR A 449 -16.53 -8.06 12.92
C TYR A 449 -15.91 -9.03 11.91
N PRO A 450 -14.98 -9.91 12.36
CA PRO A 450 -14.19 -10.74 11.46
C PRO A 450 -15.04 -11.82 10.78
N LEU A 451 -14.83 -12.00 9.49
CA LEU A 451 -15.28 -13.15 8.74
C LEU A 451 -14.32 -14.34 8.96
N PRO A 452 -14.72 -15.60 8.68
CA PRO A 452 -13.82 -16.75 8.85
C PRO A 452 -12.44 -16.60 8.17
N LYS A 453 -12.39 -16.01 6.98
CA LYS A 453 -11.13 -15.74 6.28
C LYS A 453 -10.30 -14.64 6.95
N ASP A 454 -10.94 -13.68 7.61
CA ASP A 454 -10.23 -12.65 8.36
C ASP A 454 -9.55 -13.27 9.58
N ILE A 455 -10.21 -14.22 10.25
CA ILE A 455 -9.66 -14.96 11.40
C ILE A 455 -8.43 -15.77 10.96
N GLU A 456 -8.51 -16.48 9.83
CA GLU A 456 -7.38 -17.22 9.27
C GLU A 456 -6.19 -16.27 8.97
N MET A 457 -6.45 -15.14 8.36
CA MET A 457 -5.44 -14.11 8.08
C MET A 457 -4.83 -13.57 9.38
N GLN A 458 -5.63 -13.25 10.37
CA GLN A 458 -5.20 -12.75 11.68
C GLN A 458 -4.28 -13.73 12.43
N HIS A 459 -4.38 -15.03 12.14
CA HIS A 459 -3.51 -16.07 12.71
C HIS A 459 -2.25 -16.33 11.89
N THR A 460 -2.30 -16.19 10.56
CA THR A 460 -1.20 -16.62 9.68
C THR A 460 -0.27 -15.48 9.28
N LEU A 461 -0.78 -14.24 9.21
CA LEU A 461 0.00 -13.09 8.76
C LEU A 461 1.04 -12.60 9.79
N PRO A 462 0.76 -12.61 11.11
CA PRO A 462 1.74 -12.18 12.11
C PRO A 462 3.06 -12.95 12.05
N GLU A 463 3.02 -14.27 12.04
CA GLU A 463 4.22 -15.12 11.97
C GLU A 463 5.06 -14.79 10.73
N PHE A 464 4.41 -14.57 9.59
CA PHE A 464 5.10 -14.22 8.34
C PHE A 464 5.87 -12.90 8.46
N ILE A 465 5.27 -11.90 9.10
CA ILE A 465 5.88 -10.58 9.29
C ILE A 465 7.01 -10.65 10.33
N GLN A 466 6.76 -11.27 11.47
CA GLN A 466 7.69 -11.36 12.60
C GLN A 466 8.95 -12.15 12.26
N THR A 467 8.82 -13.26 11.54
CA THR A 467 9.98 -14.07 11.09
C THR A 467 10.89 -13.35 10.11
N ARG A 468 10.47 -12.19 9.58
CA ARG A 468 11.24 -11.33 8.69
C ARG A 468 11.73 -10.04 9.33
N GLY A 469 11.59 -9.93 10.66
CA GLY A 469 12.03 -8.77 11.43
C GLY A 469 11.03 -7.62 11.45
N GLY A 470 9.75 -7.90 11.20
CA GLY A 470 8.69 -6.90 11.29
C GLY A 470 7.89 -6.98 12.58
N VAL A 471 7.06 -5.98 12.82
CA VAL A 471 6.16 -5.86 13.97
C VAL A 471 4.73 -6.14 13.53
N ALA A 472 4.06 -7.09 14.17
CA ALA A 472 2.66 -7.37 13.93
C ALA A 472 1.81 -6.96 15.13
N LEU A 473 0.88 -6.03 14.92
CA LEU A 473 -0.14 -5.69 15.89
C LEU A 473 -1.14 -6.85 16.04
N LYS A 474 -1.88 -6.86 17.12
CA LYS A 474 -2.92 -7.85 17.39
C LYS A 474 -4.30 -7.28 17.00
N PRO A 475 -5.28 -8.13 16.63
CA PRO A 475 -6.67 -7.67 16.47
C PRO A 475 -7.15 -6.93 17.72
N GLY A 476 -7.69 -5.71 17.54
CA GLY A 476 -8.11 -4.85 18.64
C GLY A 476 -7.04 -3.89 19.19
N ASP A 477 -5.80 -3.96 18.73
CA ASP A 477 -4.79 -2.97 19.07
C ASP A 477 -5.12 -1.58 18.51
N GLY A 478 -5.85 -1.52 17.40
CA GLY A 478 -6.34 -0.27 16.83
C GLY A 478 -5.78 0.04 15.45
N ILE A 479 -5.89 1.32 15.08
CA ILE A 479 -5.62 1.84 13.74
C ILE A 479 -4.12 1.93 13.50
N ILE A 480 -3.64 1.32 12.40
CA ILE A 480 -2.21 1.30 12.05
C ILE A 480 -1.58 2.69 12.04
N HIS A 481 -2.29 3.69 11.51
CA HIS A 481 -1.75 5.05 11.37
C HIS A 481 -1.43 5.68 12.72
N SER A 482 -2.28 5.46 13.73
CA SER A 482 -2.03 5.93 15.09
C SER A 482 -0.84 5.25 15.76
N TRP A 483 -0.48 4.02 15.34
CA TRP A 483 0.72 3.33 15.81
C TRP A 483 1.98 3.76 15.05
N LEU A 484 1.91 3.77 13.70
CA LEU A 484 3.06 4.14 12.87
C LEU A 484 3.55 5.56 13.18
N ASN A 485 2.63 6.51 13.37
CA ASN A 485 3.01 7.88 13.66
C ASN A 485 3.79 8.01 14.97
N ARG A 486 3.53 7.14 15.95
CA ARG A 486 4.33 7.07 17.19
C ARG A 486 5.69 6.43 17.02
N MET A 487 6.00 5.88 15.85
CA MET A 487 7.28 5.22 15.56
C MET A 487 8.12 5.97 14.52
N LEU A 488 7.72 7.19 14.16
CA LEU A 488 8.44 8.02 13.20
C LEU A 488 9.62 8.74 13.85
N LEU A 489 10.63 8.98 13.03
CA LEU A 489 11.68 9.97 13.26
C LEU A 489 11.45 11.16 12.33
N PRO A 490 11.92 12.36 12.69
CA PRO A 490 11.83 13.53 11.81
C PRO A 490 12.56 13.32 10.47
N ASP A 491 12.05 13.94 9.43
CA ASP A 491 12.64 14.00 8.10
C ASP A 491 12.86 12.64 7.41
N MET A 492 12.08 11.62 7.80
CA MET A 492 12.17 10.30 7.17
C MET A 492 11.12 10.11 6.06
N VAL A 493 11.42 9.17 5.16
CA VAL A 493 10.51 8.80 4.06
C VAL A 493 9.97 7.39 4.31
N GLY A 494 8.68 7.18 3.99
CA GLY A 494 8.08 5.86 4.09
C GLY A 494 6.92 5.64 3.15
N THR A 495 6.29 4.47 3.29
CA THR A 495 5.15 4.05 2.47
C THR A 495 4.17 3.18 3.26
N GLY A 496 3.04 2.89 2.68
CA GLY A 496 2.08 1.92 3.21
C GLY A 496 0.94 1.62 2.26
N GLY A 497 0.24 0.52 2.56
CA GLY A 497 -0.84 -0.01 1.71
C GLY A 497 -2.19 0.69 1.88
N ASP A 498 -2.27 1.73 2.69
CA ASP A 498 -3.46 2.53 2.90
C ASP A 498 -3.22 3.98 2.50
N SER A 499 -4.21 4.63 1.87
CA SER A 499 -4.11 6.03 1.45
C SER A 499 -3.90 7.01 2.60
N HIS A 500 -4.29 6.65 3.83
CA HIS A 500 -4.09 7.42 5.05
C HIS A 500 -2.74 7.15 5.73
N THR A 501 -1.83 6.40 5.12
CA THR A 501 -0.44 6.33 5.61
C THR A 501 0.22 7.67 5.33
N ARG A 502 0.15 8.59 6.30
CA ARG A 502 0.69 9.96 6.22
C ARG A 502 1.59 10.23 7.40
N PHE A 503 2.77 10.79 7.13
CA PHE A 503 3.81 11.01 8.12
C PHE A 503 4.07 12.51 8.32
N PRO A 504 3.47 13.15 9.34
CA PRO A 504 3.59 14.59 9.55
C PRO A 504 5.02 15.04 9.87
N LEU A 505 5.81 14.23 10.57
CA LEU A 505 7.21 14.50 10.91
C LEU A 505 8.19 14.23 9.78
N GLY A 506 7.78 13.46 8.80
CA GLY A 506 8.53 13.12 7.60
C GLY A 506 7.61 13.25 6.40
N ILE A 507 7.75 12.35 5.44
CA ILE A 507 6.84 12.24 4.31
C ILE A 507 6.61 10.78 3.95
N SER A 508 5.41 10.43 3.51
CA SER A 508 5.10 9.09 3.02
C SER A 508 4.35 9.14 1.71
N PHE A 509 4.59 8.13 0.89
CA PHE A 509 3.95 7.95 -0.40
C PHE A 509 3.17 6.63 -0.39
N PRO A 510 1.87 6.65 -0.09
CA PRO A 510 1.03 5.44 -0.11
C PRO A 510 1.06 4.77 -1.47
N ALA A 511 1.09 3.44 -1.47
CA ALA A 511 1.26 2.65 -2.68
C ALA A 511 0.41 1.37 -2.67
N GLY A 512 0.30 0.71 -3.81
CA GLY A 512 -0.27 -0.63 -3.91
C GLY A 512 0.61 -1.68 -3.24
N SER A 513 0.03 -2.84 -2.92
CA SER A 513 0.71 -3.93 -2.20
C SER A 513 2.05 -4.36 -2.81
N GLY A 514 2.21 -4.26 -4.14
CA GLY A 514 3.47 -4.57 -4.82
C GLY A 514 4.60 -3.62 -4.46
N LEU A 515 4.37 -2.30 -4.49
CA LEU A 515 5.37 -1.30 -4.09
C LEU A 515 5.61 -1.30 -2.58
N VAL A 516 4.57 -1.56 -1.77
CA VAL A 516 4.72 -1.74 -0.32
C VAL A 516 5.63 -2.94 -0.01
N ALA A 517 5.41 -4.06 -0.70
CA ALA A 517 6.28 -5.24 -0.60
C ALA A 517 7.70 -4.95 -1.09
N PHE A 518 7.84 -4.22 -2.19
CA PHE A 518 9.13 -3.78 -2.73
C PHE A 518 9.88 -2.91 -1.70
N GLY A 519 9.21 -1.91 -1.13
CA GLY A 519 9.75 -1.07 -0.08
C GLY A 519 10.23 -1.86 1.14
N ALA A 520 9.41 -2.81 1.62
CA ALA A 520 9.77 -3.66 2.74
C ALA A 520 10.96 -4.59 2.44
N ALA A 521 10.95 -5.24 1.27
CA ALA A 521 11.96 -6.23 0.88
C ALA A 521 13.31 -5.61 0.50
N LEU A 522 13.31 -4.49 -0.21
CA LEU A 522 14.51 -3.85 -0.75
C LEU A 522 14.94 -2.58 0.00
N GLY A 523 14.07 -2.05 0.87
CA GLY A 523 14.34 -0.87 1.65
C GLY A 523 14.28 0.45 0.85
N VAL A 524 13.88 0.41 -0.41
CA VAL A 524 13.72 1.58 -1.31
C VAL A 524 12.42 1.47 -2.09
N MET A 525 11.91 2.58 -2.63
CA MET A 525 10.73 2.57 -3.48
C MET A 525 10.90 3.51 -4.68
N PRO A 526 10.57 3.09 -5.91
CA PRO A 526 10.61 3.97 -7.07
C PRO A 526 9.56 5.08 -6.95
N LEU A 527 9.98 6.30 -7.21
CA LEU A 527 9.17 7.50 -7.12
C LEU A 527 9.56 8.49 -8.21
N ASP A 528 8.58 9.04 -8.94
CA ASP A 528 8.76 10.28 -9.67
C ASP A 528 8.39 11.41 -8.71
N MET A 529 9.36 12.27 -8.37
CA MET A 529 9.16 13.30 -7.35
C MET A 529 7.99 14.21 -7.72
N PRO A 530 6.92 14.28 -6.89
CA PRO A 530 5.80 15.18 -7.17
C PRO A 530 6.16 16.64 -6.98
N GLU A 531 5.40 17.54 -7.63
CA GLU A 531 5.38 18.96 -7.25
C GLU A 531 4.82 19.12 -5.83
N SER A 532 5.09 20.25 -5.17
CA SER A 532 4.54 20.61 -3.87
C SER A 532 3.54 21.76 -3.96
N VAL A 533 2.48 21.66 -3.14
CA VAL A 533 1.55 22.76 -2.83
C VAL A 533 1.79 23.17 -1.39
N LEU A 534 2.02 24.46 -1.16
CA LEU A 534 2.19 25.00 0.17
C LEU A 534 0.85 25.47 0.72
N VAL A 535 0.49 24.99 1.90
CA VAL A 535 -0.62 25.52 2.71
C VAL A 535 -0.03 26.28 3.88
N ARG A 536 -0.32 27.57 3.96
CA ARG A 536 0.19 28.46 4.99
C ARG A 536 -0.93 29.00 5.85
N PHE A 537 -0.95 28.61 7.10
CA PHE A 537 -1.85 29.18 8.11
C PHE A 537 -1.25 30.47 8.68
N LYS A 538 -2.09 31.48 8.89
CA LYS A 538 -1.75 32.78 9.47
C LYS A 538 -2.77 33.18 10.54
N GLY A 539 -2.35 33.94 11.53
CA GLY A 539 -3.21 34.37 12.64
C GLY A 539 -3.33 33.32 13.74
N GLU A 540 -4.32 33.45 14.57
CA GLU A 540 -4.54 32.59 15.75
C GLU A 540 -5.83 31.78 15.64
N ILE A 541 -5.80 30.56 16.15
CA ILE A 541 -7.00 29.68 16.22
C ILE A 541 -8.02 30.33 17.14
N GLN A 542 -9.25 30.52 16.64
CA GLN A 542 -10.30 31.17 17.38
C GLN A 542 -10.94 30.21 18.41
N PRO A 543 -11.51 30.74 19.55
CA PRO A 543 -12.19 29.90 20.53
C PRO A 543 -13.31 29.06 19.89
N GLY A 544 -13.35 27.77 20.22
CA GLY A 544 -14.31 26.83 19.67
C GLY A 544 -13.94 26.24 18.31
N ILE A 545 -12.86 26.71 17.67
CA ILE A 545 -12.32 26.11 16.47
C ILE A 545 -11.40 24.97 16.86
N THR A 546 -11.64 23.82 16.27
CA THR A 546 -10.93 22.58 16.54
C THR A 546 -10.02 22.19 15.39
N LEU A 547 -9.24 21.15 15.57
CA LEU A 547 -8.35 20.67 14.52
C LEU A 547 -9.10 20.23 13.25
N ARG A 548 -10.28 19.61 13.38
CA ARG A 548 -11.11 19.24 12.23
C ARG A 548 -11.52 20.46 11.38
N ASP A 549 -11.71 21.59 12.00
CA ASP A 549 -12.03 22.82 11.27
C ASP A 549 -10.83 23.32 10.47
N LEU A 550 -9.61 23.15 10.98
CA LEU A 550 -8.38 23.43 10.24
C LEU A 550 -8.21 22.48 9.04
N VAL A 551 -8.52 21.19 9.21
CA VAL A 551 -8.56 20.21 8.12
C VAL A 551 -9.53 20.66 7.03
N ASN A 552 -10.73 21.07 7.40
CA ASN A 552 -11.78 21.50 6.46
C ASN A 552 -11.52 22.89 5.88
N ALA A 553 -10.72 23.74 6.54
CA ALA A 553 -10.32 25.04 6.03
C ALA A 553 -9.45 24.97 4.78
N ILE A 554 -8.68 23.90 4.60
CA ILE A 554 -7.82 23.70 3.42
C ILE A 554 -8.64 23.61 2.13
N PRO A 555 -9.58 22.65 1.96
CA PRO A 555 -10.45 22.62 0.80
C PRO A 555 -11.37 23.84 0.70
N TYR A 556 -11.85 24.37 1.81
CA TYR A 556 -12.67 25.57 1.82
C TYR A 556 -11.96 26.77 1.18
N ALA A 557 -10.71 27.03 1.55
CA ALA A 557 -9.91 28.10 0.95
C ALA A 557 -9.62 27.84 -0.55
N ALA A 558 -9.35 26.57 -0.91
CA ALA A 558 -9.10 26.21 -2.29
C ALA A 558 -10.36 26.36 -3.17
N LEU A 559 -11.56 26.07 -2.65
CA LEU A 559 -12.84 26.32 -3.32
C LEU A 559 -13.05 27.82 -3.56
N GLN A 560 -12.84 28.64 -2.54
CA GLN A 560 -13.00 30.11 -2.64
C GLN A 560 -12.07 30.75 -3.68
N THR A 561 -10.91 30.17 -3.90
CA THR A 561 -9.92 30.66 -4.88
C THR A 561 -10.00 29.98 -6.24
N GLY A 562 -10.94 29.07 -6.46
CA GLY A 562 -11.11 28.31 -7.70
C GLY A 562 -10.00 27.29 -7.98
N GLN A 563 -9.16 26.98 -7.00
CA GLN A 563 -8.11 25.95 -7.07
C GLN A 563 -8.65 24.52 -6.80
N LEU A 564 -9.88 24.44 -6.32
CA LEU A 564 -10.66 23.21 -6.17
C LEU A 564 -12.06 23.48 -6.68
N THR A 565 -12.70 22.50 -7.32
CA THR A 565 -14.11 22.57 -7.76
C THR A 565 -14.90 21.35 -7.31
N LEU A 566 -16.20 21.51 -7.04
CA LEU A 566 -17.09 20.41 -6.63
C LEU A 566 -17.57 19.55 -7.82
N PRO A 567 -17.99 20.13 -8.97
CA PRO A 567 -18.45 19.34 -10.10
C PRO A 567 -17.38 18.34 -10.56
N LYS A 568 -17.78 17.09 -10.79
CA LYS A 568 -16.87 16.03 -11.26
C LYS A 568 -16.41 16.27 -12.70
N GLU A 569 -17.28 16.77 -13.55
CA GLU A 569 -16.95 17.14 -14.92
C GLU A 569 -16.09 18.39 -14.94
N GLY A 570 -14.88 18.27 -15.51
CA GLY A 570 -13.90 19.36 -15.53
C GLY A 570 -13.34 19.71 -14.15
N LYS A 571 -13.34 18.76 -13.17
CA LYS A 571 -12.88 18.99 -11.80
C LYS A 571 -11.46 19.53 -11.78
N ILE A 572 -11.28 20.71 -11.16
CA ILE A 572 -9.98 21.25 -10.77
C ILE A 572 -9.67 20.75 -9.37
N ASN A 573 -8.47 20.24 -9.17
CA ASN A 573 -7.96 19.84 -7.86
C ASN A 573 -6.44 20.10 -7.81
N VAL A 574 -6.07 21.21 -7.19
CA VAL A 574 -4.68 21.67 -7.07
C VAL A 574 -3.80 20.68 -6.30
N PHE A 575 -4.38 19.86 -5.42
CA PHE A 575 -3.66 18.92 -4.56
C PHE A 575 -3.35 17.59 -5.27
N SER A 576 -4.14 17.24 -6.29
CA SER A 576 -4.08 15.92 -6.92
C SER A 576 -2.69 15.61 -7.48
N GLY A 577 -2.11 14.51 -7.01
CA GLY A 577 -0.80 14.04 -7.44
C GLY A 577 0.39 14.88 -6.92
N ARG A 578 0.17 15.83 -6.01
CA ARG A 578 1.20 16.72 -5.44
C ARG A 578 1.47 16.41 -3.97
N CYS A 579 2.63 16.78 -3.48
CA CYS A 579 2.92 16.81 -2.05
C CYS A 579 2.25 18.02 -1.41
N LEU A 580 1.64 17.83 -0.26
CA LEU A 580 1.09 18.91 0.54
C LEU A 580 2.10 19.27 1.64
N GLU A 581 2.60 20.50 1.64
CA GLU A 581 3.48 21.02 2.67
C GLU A 581 2.71 22.04 3.49
N ILE A 582 2.61 21.82 4.81
CA ILE A 582 1.79 22.66 5.70
C ILE A 582 2.69 23.39 6.69
N GLU A 583 2.49 24.70 6.83
CA GLU A 583 3.20 25.55 7.77
C GLU A 583 2.30 26.58 8.44
N GLY A 584 2.82 27.27 9.45
CA GLY A 584 2.13 28.34 10.17
C GLY A 584 1.42 27.88 11.44
N LEU A 585 1.61 26.62 11.83
CA LEU A 585 1.10 26.00 13.05
C LEU A 585 2.25 25.30 13.81
N PRO A 586 3.34 26.02 14.15
CA PRO A 586 4.59 25.41 14.58
C PRO A 586 4.49 24.66 15.93
N ASP A 587 3.55 25.04 16.78
CA ASP A 587 3.37 24.50 18.12
C ASP A 587 2.26 23.46 18.23
N LEU A 588 1.71 23.01 17.10
CA LEU A 588 0.79 21.85 17.09
C LEU A 588 1.48 20.63 17.71
N LYS A 589 0.74 19.92 18.53
CA LYS A 589 1.17 18.60 18.99
C LYS A 589 1.24 17.64 17.80
N VAL A 590 2.19 16.69 17.84
CA VAL A 590 2.42 15.78 16.70
C VAL A 590 1.16 14.95 16.36
N GLU A 591 0.38 14.52 17.36
CA GLU A 591 -0.89 13.83 17.10
C GLU A 591 -1.92 14.72 16.38
N GLN A 592 -1.93 16.01 16.64
CA GLN A 592 -2.77 16.97 15.91
C GLN A 592 -2.24 17.17 14.48
N ALA A 593 -0.92 17.28 14.32
CA ALA A 593 -0.29 17.36 13.00
C ALA A 593 -0.60 16.10 12.17
N PHE A 594 -0.67 14.93 12.81
CA PHE A 594 -1.05 13.69 12.14
C PHE A 594 -2.48 13.77 11.57
N GLU A 595 -3.47 14.22 12.32
CA GLU A 595 -4.84 14.36 11.80
C GLU A 595 -4.90 15.31 10.60
N LEU A 596 -4.14 16.42 10.66
CA LEU A 596 -4.05 17.40 9.58
C LEU A 596 -3.39 16.80 8.33
N SER A 597 -2.31 16.03 8.49
CA SER A 597 -1.64 15.36 7.37
C SER A 597 -2.48 14.24 6.77
N ASP A 598 -3.18 13.48 7.61
CA ASP A 598 -3.99 12.32 7.22
C ASP A 598 -5.09 12.71 6.24
N ALA A 599 -5.75 13.84 6.48
CA ALA A 599 -6.78 14.39 5.61
C ALA A 599 -6.31 14.70 4.18
N SER A 600 -5.02 14.82 3.93
CA SER A 600 -4.47 15.03 2.58
C SER A 600 -4.80 13.87 1.63
N ALA A 601 -5.10 12.68 2.17
CA ALA A 601 -5.55 11.53 1.41
C ALA A 601 -6.85 11.80 0.65
N GLU A 602 -7.76 12.60 1.24
CA GLU A 602 -9.06 12.94 0.62
C GLU A 602 -8.92 13.95 -0.51
N ARG A 603 -7.78 14.63 -0.59
CA ARG A 603 -7.44 15.58 -1.65
C ARG A 603 -6.68 14.93 -2.81
N SER A 604 -6.51 13.61 -2.78
CA SER A 604 -5.68 12.85 -3.74
C SER A 604 -4.21 13.33 -3.78
N ALA A 605 -3.71 13.89 -2.67
CA ALA A 605 -2.31 14.26 -2.55
C ALA A 605 -1.41 13.02 -2.56
N SER A 606 -0.24 13.12 -3.17
CA SER A 606 0.76 12.04 -3.21
C SER A 606 1.42 11.81 -1.86
N GLY A 607 1.68 12.89 -1.11
CA GLY A 607 2.28 12.89 0.22
C GLY A 607 1.89 14.13 1.00
N CYS A 608 2.23 14.16 2.30
CA CYS A 608 2.03 15.34 3.12
C CYS A 608 3.11 15.40 4.21
N THR A 609 3.61 16.60 4.48
CA THR A 609 4.49 16.90 5.61
C THR A 609 4.09 18.20 6.27
N ILE A 610 4.42 18.36 7.56
CA ILE A 610 4.04 19.52 8.35
C ILE A 610 5.27 20.10 9.05
N LYS A 611 5.48 21.40 8.90
CA LYS A 611 6.55 22.10 9.60
C LYS A 611 6.16 22.36 11.05
N LEU A 612 6.84 21.74 12.00
CA LEU A 612 6.67 21.91 13.44
C LEU A 612 7.97 22.46 14.07
N ASN A 613 7.84 23.06 15.25
CA ASN A 613 8.96 23.40 16.12
C ASN A 613 9.58 22.13 16.76
N GLU A 614 10.79 22.27 17.29
CA GLU A 614 11.51 21.20 17.97
C GLU A 614 10.78 20.72 19.24
N GLU A 615 10.21 21.61 20.03
CA GLU A 615 9.62 21.29 21.34
C GLU A 615 8.49 20.25 21.28
N PRO A 616 7.46 20.38 20.42
CA PRO A 616 6.42 19.33 20.29
C PRO A 616 7.00 17.99 19.84
N ILE A 617 8.02 18.01 19.01
CA ILE A 617 8.64 16.77 18.50
C ILE A 617 9.44 16.07 19.61
N ARG A 618 10.21 16.82 20.40
CA ARG A 618 10.94 16.27 21.56
C ARG A 618 10.01 15.58 22.54
N GLU A 619 8.97 16.29 22.99
CA GLU A 619 7.94 15.76 23.90
C GLU A 619 7.36 14.43 23.38
N TYR A 620 7.06 14.40 22.09
CA TYR A 620 6.48 13.24 21.44
C TYR A 620 7.46 12.05 21.34
N LEU A 621 8.71 12.28 20.96
CA LEU A 621 9.72 11.23 20.88
C LEU A 621 10.09 10.67 22.26
N GLU A 622 10.23 11.51 23.28
CA GLU A 622 10.45 11.08 24.68
C GLU A 622 9.33 10.14 25.15
N SER A 623 8.08 10.51 24.87
CA SER A 623 6.92 9.66 25.13
C SER A 623 7.00 8.32 24.40
N ASN A 624 7.35 8.34 23.11
CA ASN A 624 7.33 7.16 22.26
C ASN A 624 8.49 6.19 22.55
N VAL A 625 9.64 6.63 23.04
CA VAL A 625 10.71 5.73 23.55
C VAL A 625 10.15 4.83 24.65
N THR A 626 9.40 5.40 25.59
CA THR A 626 8.73 4.63 26.64
C THR A 626 7.71 3.64 26.07
N MET A 627 6.89 4.06 25.11
CA MET A 627 5.91 3.19 24.46
C MET A 627 6.58 2.02 23.72
N LEU A 628 7.67 2.25 22.99
CA LEU A 628 8.37 1.19 22.25
C LEU A 628 8.92 0.14 23.23
N ARG A 629 9.51 0.54 24.37
CA ARG A 629 10.00 -0.38 25.39
C ARG A 629 8.86 -1.08 26.13
N TRP A 630 7.73 -0.40 26.32
CA TRP A 630 6.50 -1.05 26.81
C TRP A 630 6.02 -2.15 25.85
N LEU A 631 6.04 -1.93 24.53
CA LEU A 631 5.71 -2.97 23.56
C LEU A 631 6.61 -4.20 23.69
N ILE A 632 7.91 -4.00 23.92
CA ILE A 632 8.84 -5.11 24.17
C ILE A 632 8.42 -5.89 25.43
N SER A 633 8.06 -5.21 26.53
CA SER A 633 7.63 -5.86 27.76
C SER A 633 6.30 -6.62 27.61
N GLU A 634 5.41 -6.17 26.72
CA GLU A 634 4.13 -6.82 26.41
C GLU A 634 4.28 -8.03 25.45
N GLY A 635 5.52 -8.37 25.08
CA GLY A 635 5.80 -9.53 24.24
C GLY A 635 5.41 -9.37 22.79
N TYR A 636 5.41 -8.14 22.26
CA TYR A 636 5.43 -7.93 20.82
C TYR A 636 6.76 -8.44 20.28
N GLU A 637 6.66 -9.29 19.27
CA GLU A 637 7.83 -9.88 18.65
C GLU A 637 8.62 -8.83 17.85
N ASP A 638 9.84 -9.21 17.52
CA ASP A 638 10.89 -8.34 16.97
C ASP A 638 11.27 -7.15 17.89
N ALA A 639 11.55 -7.50 19.15
CA ALA A 639 12.09 -6.56 20.13
C ALA A 639 13.33 -5.80 19.63
N LYS A 640 14.12 -6.41 18.72
CA LYS A 640 15.29 -5.78 18.11
C LYS A 640 14.93 -4.57 17.25
N THR A 641 13.90 -4.67 16.41
CA THR A 641 13.41 -3.55 15.58
C THR A 641 12.84 -2.43 16.46
N LEU A 642 12.09 -2.78 17.51
CA LEU A 642 11.50 -1.80 18.43
C LEU A 642 12.59 -1.06 19.22
N GLU A 643 13.58 -1.77 19.78
CA GLU A 643 14.67 -1.14 20.54
C GLU A 643 15.59 -0.30 19.65
N ARG A 644 15.91 -0.78 18.43
CA ARG A 644 16.67 0.01 17.46
C ARG A 644 15.97 1.34 17.15
N ARG A 645 14.65 1.33 17.00
CA ARG A 645 13.87 2.53 16.78
C ARG A 645 13.86 3.44 18.02
N ALA A 646 13.74 2.89 19.21
CA ALA A 646 13.82 3.65 20.45
C ALA A 646 15.19 4.34 20.62
N GLN A 647 16.30 3.62 20.40
CA GLN A 647 17.64 4.20 20.44
C GLN A 647 17.87 5.27 19.37
N ALA A 648 17.30 5.11 18.18
CA ALA A 648 17.36 6.14 17.15
C ALA A 648 16.60 7.42 17.55
N MET A 649 15.47 7.31 18.26
CA MET A 649 14.78 8.44 18.86
C MET A 649 15.62 9.11 19.95
N GLU A 650 16.24 8.35 20.84
CA GLU A 650 17.15 8.87 21.86
C GLU A 650 18.34 9.60 21.25
N ALA A 651 18.96 9.04 20.20
CA ALA A 651 20.05 9.69 19.48
C ALA A 651 19.63 11.02 18.83
N TRP A 652 18.43 11.08 18.27
CA TRP A 652 17.88 12.32 17.74
C TRP A 652 17.64 13.35 18.87
N LEU A 653 17.10 12.92 20.01
CA LEU A 653 16.85 13.78 21.18
C LEU A 653 18.14 14.37 21.76
N GLU A 654 19.27 13.68 21.65
CA GLU A 654 20.59 14.19 22.06
C GLU A 654 21.10 15.28 21.12
N ASN A 655 20.77 15.21 19.81
CA ASN A 655 21.22 16.18 18.81
C ASN A 655 20.10 16.45 17.80
N PRO A 656 19.05 17.21 18.20
CA PRO A 656 17.91 17.47 17.32
C PRO A 656 18.31 18.30 16.09
N VAL A 657 17.90 17.82 14.94
CA VAL A 657 18.03 18.53 13.65
C VAL A 657 16.72 18.38 12.89
N LEU A 658 16.20 19.49 12.40
CA LEU A 658 15.00 19.53 11.54
C LEU A 658 15.37 20.17 10.22
N MET A 659 14.87 19.59 9.15
CA MET A 659 14.98 20.17 7.82
C MET A 659 14.01 21.32 7.65
N GLU A 660 14.41 22.30 6.83
CA GLU A 660 13.56 23.41 6.42
C GLU A 660 13.62 23.57 4.90
N ALA A 661 12.53 24.09 4.31
CA ALA A 661 12.53 24.53 2.92
C ALA A 661 13.51 25.70 2.77
N ASP A 662 14.08 25.85 1.58
CA ASP A 662 14.87 27.03 1.25
C ASP A 662 13.96 28.24 1.04
N ASP A 663 14.46 29.44 1.32
CA ASP A 663 13.66 30.67 1.28
C ASP A 663 13.08 30.98 -0.12
N ASP A 664 13.76 30.54 -1.17
CA ASP A 664 13.38 30.76 -2.56
C ASP A 664 12.82 29.49 -3.24
N ALA A 665 12.41 28.49 -2.44
CA ALA A 665 11.77 27.28 -2.95
C ALA A 665 10.51 27.59 -3.75
N GLU A 666 10.30 26.86 -4.84
CA GLU A 666 9.15 27.05 -5.72
C GLU A 666 8.07 25.99 -5.45
N TYR A 667 6.83 26.45 -5.35
CA TYR A 667 5.64 25.62 -5.16
C TYR A 667 4.71 25.75 -6.36
N ALA A 668 4.04 24.65 -6.73
CA ALA A 668 3.04 24.65 -7.81
C ALA A 668 1.84 25.57 -7.50
N ALA A 669 1.53 25.72 -6.22
CA ALA A 669 0.55 26.67 -5.71
C ALA A 669 0.81 26.99 -4.23
N VAL A 670 0.31 28.14 -3.78
CA VAL A 670 0.30 28.53 -2.38
C VAL A 670 -1.13 28.85 -1.97
N ILE A 671 -1.59 28.25 -0.87
CA ILE A 671 -2.92 28.48 -0.30
C ILE A 671 -2.70 29.11 1.08
N GLU A 672 -3.10 30.37 1.23
CA GLU A 672 -3.02 31.09 2.51
C GLU A 672 -4.36 31.03 3.22
N ILE A 673 -4.35 30.65 4.50
CA ILE A 673 -5.55 30.52 5.35
C ILE A 673 -5.39 31.46 6.55
N ASP A 674 -6.29 32.44 6.65
CA ASP A 674 -6.33 33.39 7.77
C ASP A 674 -7.25 32.80 8.87
N LEU A 675 -6.64 32.27 9.91
CA LEU A 675 -7.35 31.66 11.06
C LEU A 675 -8.27 32.65 11.80
N ASN A 676 -7.97 33.95 11.75
CA ASN A 676 -8.83 34.96 12.36
C ASN A 676 -10.19 35.10 11.66
N LYS A 677 -10.32 34.55 10.44
CA LYS A 677 -11.58 34.55 9.67
C LYS A 677 -12.40 33.27 9.86
N ILE A 678 -11.85 32.26 10.50
CA ILE A 678 -12.55 31.01 10.81
C ILE A 678 -13.12 31.16 12.21
N THR A 679 -14.34 31.64 12.31
CA THR A 679 -15.01 32.00 13.58
C THR A 679 -16.10 31.01 13.99
N GLU A 680 -16.41 30.04 13.18
CA GLU A 680 -17.35 28.93 13.42
C GLU A 680 -16.84 27.63 12.80
N PRO A 681 -17.28 26.46 13.29
CA PRO A 681 -16.93 25.16 12.73
C PRO A 681 -17.23 25.04 11.24
N LEU A 682 -16.39 24.27 10.56
CA LEU A 682 -16.50 23.94 9.13
C LEU A 682 -16.85 22.47 8.96
N LEU A 683 -17.93 22.17 8.24
CA LEU A 683 -18.40 20.81 8.01
C LEU A 683 -18.33 20.46 6.54
N ALA A 684 -17.94 19.20 6.22
CA ALA A 684 -18.13 18.66 4.89
C ALA A 684 -19.57 18.16 4.74
N CYS A 685 -20.25 18.61 3.71
CA CYS A 685 -21.63 18.23 3.41
C CYS A 685 -21.75 16.82 2.83
N PRO A 686 -22.94 16.19 2.84
CA PRO A 686 -23.11 14.83 2.38
C PRO A 686 -22.60 14.58 0.95
N ASN A 687 -21.99 13.40 0.79
CA ASN A 687 -21.54 12.78 -0.47
C ASN A 687 -20.26 13.38 -1.10
N ASP A 688 -19.66 14.42 -0.53
CA ASP A 688 -18.39 14.97 -1.00
C ASP A 688 -17.58 15.56 0.17
N PRO A 689 -16.36 15.06 0.45
CA PRO A 689 -15.51 15.59 1.53
C PRO A 689 -14.92 16.97 1.19
N ASP A 690 -15.10 17.46 -0.04
CA ASP A 690 -14.67 18.78 -0.49
C ASP A 690 -15.80 19.84 -0.37
N ASP A 691 -17.06 19.45 -0.25
CA ASP A 691 -18.19 20.39 -0.11
C ASP A 691 -18.28 20.95 1.31
N ILE A 692 -17.42 21.91 1.59
CA ILE A 692 -17.29 22.51 2.94
C ILE A 692 -18.20 23.71 3.09
N LYS A 693 -18.93 23.73 4.22
CA LYS A 693 -19.78 24.84 4.64
C LYS A 693 -19.57 25.22 6.11
N PRO A 694 -19.73 26.51 6.44
CA PRO A 694 -19.81 26.96 7.83
C PRO A 694 -21.00 26.34 8.57
N LEU A 695 -20.86 26.15 9.87
CA LEU A 695 -21.88 25.59 10.76
C LEU A 695 -23.24 26.28 10.61
N SER A 696 -23.24 27.61 10.49
CA SER A 696 -24.45 28.42 10.31
C SER A 696 -25.28 28.05 9.06
N GLU A 697 -24.64 27.52 8.01
CA GLU A 697 -25.35 27.16 6.78
C GLU A 697 -26.03 25.78 6.86
N VAL A 698 -25.60 24.90 7.77
CA VAL A 698 -26.13 23.53 7.95
C VAL A 698 -26.85 23.34 9.28
N ALA A 699 -26.92 24.37 10.09
CA ALA A 699 -27.54 24.37 11.41
C ALA A 699 -29.03 23.89 11.38
N ASN A 700 -29.47 23.29 12.49
CA ASN A 700 -30.82 22.75 12.67
C ASN A 700 -31.17 21.55 11.74
N THR A 701 -30.20 20.96 11.02
CA THR A 701 -30.43 19.72 10.29
C THR A 701 -30.61 18.59 11.30
N ASN A 702 -31.72 17.85 11.23
CA ASN A 702 -31.98 16.70 12.10
C ASN A 702 -30.89 15.63 11.93
N VAL A 703 -30.49 14.99 13.01
CA VAL A 703 -29.43 13.99 13.06
C VAL A 703 -29.98 12.70 13.67
N ASP A 704 -29.95 11.62 12.91
CA ASP A 704 -30.40 10.30 13.35
C ASP A 704 -29.31 9.53 14.08
N GLU A 705 -28.10 9.53 13.51
CA GLU A 705 -26.94 8.81 14.06
C GLU A 705 -25.69 9.69 14.09
N VAL A 706 -24.79 9.38 15.02
CA VAL A 706 -23.50 10.06 15.20
C VAL A 706 -22.39 9.03 15.33
N PHE A 707 -21.25 9.28 14.70
CA PHE A 707 -20.05 8.47 14.85
C PHE A 707 -18.84 9.31 15.26
N ILE A 708 -18.21 8.95 16.38
CA ILE A 708 -16.94 9.51 16.85
C ILE A 708 -15.89 8.40 16.83
N GLY A 709 -14.92 8.53 15.93
CA GLY A 709 -13.87 7.56 15.70
C GLY A 709 -13.05 7.93 14.47
N SER A 710 -12.22 7.05 13.99
CA SER A 710 -11.29 7.18 12.85
C SER A 710 -9.86 7.55 13.24
N CYS A 711 -8.95 7.42 12.28
CA CYS A 711 -7.54 7.83 12.42
C CYS A 711 -7.37 9.35 12.63
N MET A 712 -8.37 10.14 12.24
CA MET A 712 -8.39 11.60 12.42
C MET A 712 -9.05 12.03 13.73
N THR A 713 -9.03 11.19 14.76
CA THR A 713 -9.68 11.50 16.04
C THR A 713 -8.80 11.01 17.19
N ASN A 714 -7.97 11.89 17.75
CA ASN A 714 -7.10 11.56 18.88
C ASN A 714 -7.85 11.57 20.23
N ILE A 715 -7.18 11.15 21.29
CA ILE A 715 -7.76 11.00 22.63
C ILE A 715 -8.39 12.29 23.18
N GLY A 716 -7.86 13.47 22.83
CA GLY A 716 -8.39 14.75 23.29
C GLY A 716 -9.83 14.99 22.85
N HIS A 717 -10.18 14.59 21.63
CA HIS A 717 -11.54 14.69 21.09
C HIS A 717 -12.52 13.77 21.83
N PHE A 718 -12.08 12.57 22.24
CA PHE A 718 -12.91 11.69 23.07
C PHE A 718 -13.14 12.26 24.47
N ARG A 719 -12.12 12.93 25.05
CA ARG A 719 -12.29 13.63 26.33
C ARG A 719 -13.25 14.80 26.19
N ALA A 720 -13.17 15.57 25.11
CA ALA A 720 -14.10 16.64 24.80
C ALA A 720 -15.54 16.10 24.70
N ALA A 721 -15.74 15.04 23.90
CA ALA A 721 -17.04 14.39 23.78
C ALA A 721 -17.56 13.88 25.14
N GLY A 722 -16.71 13.23 25.94
CA GLY A 722 -17.09 12.74 27.27
C GLY A 722 -17.51 13.89 28.24
N LYS A 723 -16.81 15.02 28.18
CA LYS A 723 -17.22 16.22 28.98
C LYS A 723 -18.56 16.79 28.53
N LEU A 724 -18.80 16.84 27.21
CA LEU A 724 -20.06 17.30 26.64
C LEU A 724 -21.23 16.37 26.98
N LEU A 725 -20.98 15.08 27.16
CA LEU A 725 -21.98 14.05 27.44
C LEU A 725 -22.15 13.73 28.95
N LYS A 726 -21.39 14.37 29.85
CA LYS A 726 -21.28 14.01 31.28
C LYS A 726 -22.62 13.95 32.04
N ASP A 727 -23.56 14.79 31.65
CA ASP A 727 -24.86 14.92 32.34
C ASP A 727 -25.97 14.12 31.61
N GLU A 728 -25.67 13.54 30.45
CA GLU A 728 -26.63 12.83 29.63
C GLU A 728 -26.87 11.40 30.13
N SER A 729 -28.12 10.92 29.99
CA SER A 729 -28.51 9.54 30.30
C SER A 729 -29.27 8.87 29.16
N GLU A 730 -29.71 9.62 28.19
CA GLU A 730 -30.39 9.18 26.97
C GLU A 730 -30.18 10.24 25.89
N LEU A 731 -29.74 9.81 24.71
CA LEU A 731 -29.44 10.69 23.59
C LEU A 731 -30.55 10.63 22.54
N PRO A 732 -30.98 11.77 21.99
CA PRO A 732 -31.91 11.81 20.85
C PRO A 732 -31.41 11.10 19.62
N SER A 733 -30.11 11.21 19.34
CA SER A 733 -29.44 10.51 18.22
C SER A 733 -28.61 9.33 18.71
N LYS A 734 -28.58 8.27 17.96
CA LYS A 734 -27.78 7.08 18.25
C LYS A 734 -26.29 7.38 18.09
N LEU A 735 -25.50 7.24 19.14
CA LEU A 735 -24.07 7.56 19.14
C LEU A 735 -23.20 6.30 19.16
N TRP A 736 -22.23 6.24 18.26
CA TRP A 736 -21.19 5.23 18.19
C TRP A 736 -19.84 5.84 18.55
N ILE A 737 -19.06 5.17 19.40
CA ILE A 737 -17.69 5.57 19.74
C ILE A 737 -16.72 4.42 19.48
N SER A 738 -15.65 4.70 18.71
CA SER A 738 -14.56 3.76 18.41
C SER A 738 -13.22 4.47 18.60
N PRO A 739 -12.48 4.23 19.70
CA PRO A 739 -11.19 4.88 19.92
C PRO A 739 -10.13 4.38 18.91
N PRO A 740 -9.09 5.19 18.61
CA PRO A 740 -8.09 4.83 17.61
C PRO A 740 -7.20 3.66 18.03
N THR A 741 -6.85 3.55 19.32
CA THR A 741 -5.99 2.47 19.83
C THR A 741 -6.50 1.92 21.17
N LYS A 742 -6.01 0.72 21.52
CA LYS A 742 -6.25 0.14 22.85
C LYS A 742 -5.69 0.99 23.99
N MET A 743 -4.64 1.76 23.72
CA MET A 743 -4.02 2.65 24.68
C MET A 743 -4.93 3.84 25.00
N ASP A 744 -5.55 4.42 23.94
CA ASP A 744 -6.56 5.48 24.10
C ASP A 744 -7.78 4.97 24.87
N LYS A 745 -8.26 3.76 24.53
CA LYS A 745 -9.35 3.10 25.27
C LYS A 745 -9.01 2.92 26.74
N HIS A 746 -7.81 2.39 27.02
CA HIS A 746 -7.35 2.16 28.40
C HIS A 746 -7.31 3.47 29.19
N GLN A 747 -6.69 4.50 28.65
CA GLN A 747 -6.57 5.79 29.30
C GLN A 747 -7.93 6.48 29.53
N LEU A 748 -8.83 6.44 28.55
CA LEU A 748 -10.19 6.96 28.69
C LEU A 748 -10.99 6.20 29.76
N THR A 749 -10.75 4.91 29.91
CA THR A 749 -11.37 4.09 30.97
C THR A 749 -10.84 4.50 32.35
N GLU A 750 -9.52 4.61 32.51
CA GLU A 750 -8.89 5.07 33.77
C GLU A 750 -9.32 6.50 34.17
N GLU A 751 -9.58 7.36 33.19
CA GLU A 751 -10.08 8.73 33.40
C GLU A 751 -11.60 8.78 33.64
N GLY A 752 -12.33 7.66 33.58
CA GLY A 752 -13.76 7.53 33.83
C GLY A 752 -14.67 7.94 32.67
N TYR A 753 -14.14 8.19 31.48
CA TYR A 753 -14.96 8.58 30.33
C TYR A 753 -15.81 7.43 29.80
N TYR A 754 -15.35 6.19 29.92
CA TYR A 754 -16.15 5.03 29.50
C TYR A 754 -17.44 4.88 30.33
N ASP A 755 -17.40 5.17 31.64
CA ASP A 755 -18.59 5.18 32.49
C ASP A 755 -19.60 6.26 32.04
N ILE A 756 -19.09 7.42 31.59
CA ILE A 756 -19.93 8.50 31.03
C ILE A 756 -20.61 8.03 29.74
N PHE A 757 -19.84 7.44 28.84
CA PHE A 757 -20.38 6.95 27.56
C PHE A 757 -21.43 5.84 27.78
N GLU A 758 -21.18 4.90 28.67
CA GLU A 758 -22.13 3.83 29.00
C GLU A 758 -23.41 4.42 29.61
N LYS A 759 -23.29 5.37 30.53
CA LYS A 759 -24.44 6.06 31.14
C LYS A 759 -25.29 6.82 30.10
N ALA A 760 -24.67 7.45 29.11
CA ALA A 760 -25.32 8.13 28.01
C ALA A 760 -25.93 7.19 26.96
N GLY A 761 -25.76 5.85 27.07
CA GLY A 761 -26.31 4.87 26.15
C GLY A 761 -25.54 4.78 24.84
N VAL A 762 -24.26 5.15 24.83
CA VAL A 762 -23.39 5.12 23.66
C VAL A 762 -23.05 3.67 23.26
N ARG A 763 -23.06 3.38 21.97
CA ARG A 763 -22.54 2.13 21.44
C ARG A 763 -21.01 2.19 21.36
N LEU A 764 -20.35 1.44 22.23
CA LEU A 764 -18.91 1.36 22.33
C LEU A 764 -18.37 0.24 21.43
N GLU A 765 -17.46 0.60 20.54
CA GLU A 765 -16.83 -0.30 19.59
C GLU A 765 -15.39 -0.62 19.97
N MET A 766 -14.88 -1.73 19.41
CA MET A 766 -13.46 -2.08 19.51
C MET A 766 -12.59 -1.02 18.84
N PRO A 767 -11.39 -0.73 19.37
CA PRO A 767 -10.43 0.14 18.68
C PRO A 767 -10.14 -0.34 17.25
N GLY A 768 -10.27 0.56 16.29
CA GLY A 768 -10.06 0.25 14.88
C GLY A 768 -10.88 1.09 13.91
N CYS A 769 -10.91 0.68 12.66
CA CYS A 769 -11.58 1.40 11.57
C CYS A 769 -13.08 1.15 11.46
N SER A 770 -13.62 0.16 12.16
CA SER A 770 -15.04 -0.15 12.35
C SER A 770 -16.01 0.53 11.35
N LEU A 771 -16.88 1.42 11.84
CA LEU A 771 -17.88 2.13 11.04
C LEU A 771 -17.24 3.11 10.01
N CYS A 772 -16.08 3.69 10.29
CA CYS A 772 -15.40 4.61 9.34
C CYS A 772 -15.13 3.95 7.98
N MET A 773 -14.81 2.66 7.96
CA MET A 773 -14.61 1.89 6.73
C MET A 773 -15.92 1.54 6.01
N GLY A 774 -17.02 1.35 6.75
CA GLY A 774 -18.36 1.12 6.22
C GLY A 774 -18.58 -0.26 5.58
N ASN A 775 -17.74 -1.25 5.85
CA ASN A 775 -17.90 -2.60 5.28
C ASN A 775 -18.42 -3.65 6.27
N GLN A 776 -18.15 -3.50 7.56
CA GLN A 776 -18.51 -4.47 8.60
C GLN A 776 -19.55 -3.91 9.59
N ALA A 777 -19.53 -2.61 9.85
CA ALA A 777 -20.55 -1.90 10.61
C ALA A 777 -21.14 -0.78 9.75
N ARG A 778 -22.45 -0.59 9.79
CA ARG A 778 -23.17 0.38 8.97
C ARG A 778 -24.24 1.09 9.80
N VAL A 779 -24.49 2.36 9.48
CA VAL A 779 -25.65 3.12 9.97
C VAL A 779 -26.93 2.68 9.26
N GLU A 780 -28.08 3.09 9.79
CA GLU A 780 -29.36 2.79 9.14
C GLU A 780 -29.46 3.44 7.76
N ALA A 781 -30.20 2.78 6.87
CA ALA A 781 -30.40 3.28 5.51
C ALA A 781 -31.11 4.65 5.53
N GLU A 782 -30.70 5.55 4.60
CA GLU A 782 -31.28 6.91 4.46
C GLU A 782 -31.13 7.83 5.69
N SER A 783 -30.37 7.41 6.73
CA SER A 783 -30.14 8.21 7.93
C SER A 783 -29.28 9.45 7.67
N THR A 784 -29.52 10.52 8.43
CA THR A 784 -28.62 11.68 8.49
C THR A 784 -27.61 11.50 9.63
N VAL A 785 -26.34 11.58 9.28
CA VAL A 785 -25.23 11.23 10.17
C VAL A 785 -24.26 12.38 10.32
N VAL A 786 -23.84 12.67 11.56
CA VAL A 786 -22.64 13.51 11.81
C VAL A 786 -21.49 12.61 12.22
N SER A 787 -20.36 12.73 11.55
CA SER A 787 -19.28 11.76 11.69
C SER A 787 -17.90 12.41 11.75
N THR A 788 -17.01 11.85 12.55
CA THR A 788 -15.58 12.17 12.52
C THR A 788 -14.79 11.27 11.56
N SER A 789 -15.46 10.45 10.75
CA SER A 789 -14.80 9.64 9.74
C SER A 789 -14.04 10.46 8.70
N THR A 790 -13.22 9.80 7.91
CA THR A 790 -12.38 10.48 6.92
C THR A 790 -13.15 10.79 5.64
N ARG A 791 -14.17 9.99 5.30
CA ARG A 791 -14.89 10.00 4.01
C ARG A 791 -16.39 9.93 4.20
N ASN A 792 -17.12 10.62 3.32
CA ASN A 792 -18.58 10.61 3.26
C ASN A 792 -19.13 10.33 1.85
N PHE A 793 -18.40 9.57 1.05
CA PHE A 793 -18.87 9.20 -0.29
C PHE A 793 -20.22 8.47 -0.22
N PRO A 794 -21.04 8.53 -1.30
CA PRO A 794 -22.34 7.88 -1.34
C PRO A 794 -22.31 6.42 -0.88
N ASN A 795 -23.25 6.03 -0.04
CA ASN A 795 -23.41 4.67 0.48
C ASN A 795 -22.23 4.13 1.32
N ARG A 796 -21.27 4.96 1.74
CA ARG A 796 -20.10 4.47 2.47
C ARG A 796 -20.44 4.00 3.88
N LEU A 797 -21.11 4.81 4.70
CA LEU A 797 -21.46 4.45 6.08
C LEU A 797 -22.78 3.69 6.17
N GLY A 798 -23.73 3.94 5.26
CA GLY A 798 -25.03 3.30 5.15
C GLY A 798 -25.65 3.53 3.78
N ASP A 799 -26.60 2.69 3.38
CA ASP A 799 -27.26 2.83 2.07
C ASP A 799 -28.13 4.09 2.07
N GLY A 800 -27.89 5.01 1.13
CA GLY A 800 -28.60 6.30 1.04
C GLY A 800 -28.32 7.26 2.20
N ALA A 801 -27.39 6.96 3.12
CA ALA A 801 -27.12 7.82 4.27
C ALA A 801 -26.50 9.16 3.86
N ASN A 802 -26.99 10.25 4.49
CA ASN A 802 -26.48 11.60 4.32
C ASN A 802 -25.46 11.93 5.43
N VAL A 803 -24.17 11.84 5.11
CA VAL A 803 -23.11 11.93 6.12
C VAL A 803 -22.40 13.28 6.07
N PHE A 804 -22.50 14.04 7.14
CA PHE A 804 -21.69 15.24 7.39
C PHE A 804 -20.38 14.86 8.08
N LEU A 805 -19.26 15.40 7.63
CA LEU A 805 -17.98 15.26 8.34
C LEU A 805 -17.72 16.49 9.20
N ALA A 806 -17.59 16.28 10.50
CA ALA A 806 -17.42 17.32 11.48
C ALA A 806 -16.41 16.97 12.58
N SER A 807 -16.14 17.91 13.48
CA SER A 807 -15.37 17.64 14.70
C SER A 807 -16.14 16.73 15.66
N ALA A 808 -15.41 16.09 16.58
CA ALA A 808 -16.01 15.27 17.62
C ALA A 808 -16.91 16.12 18.57
N GLU A 809 -16.58 17.37 18.73
CA GLU A 809 -17.33 18.34 19.53
C GLU A 809 -18.68 18.65 18.87
N VAL A 810 -18.69 19.01 17.58
CA VAL A 810 -19.96 19.18 16.83
C VAL A 810 -20.76 17.89 16.83
N ALA A 811 -20.10 16.73 16.66
CA ALA A 811 -20.74 15.42 16.65
C ALA A 811 -21.41 15.09 18.02
N ALA A 812 -20.69 15.28 19.13
CA ALA A 812 -21.23 15.06 20.48
C ALA A 812 -22.40 15.99 20.82
N ILE A 813 -22.29 17.28 20.49
CA ILE A 813 -23.36 18.25 20.68
C ILE A 813 -24.58 17.89 19.81
N SER A 814 -24.36 17.46 18.56
CA SER A 814 -25.44 16.99 17.67
C SER A 814 -26.17 15.78 18.25
N ALA A 815 -25.44 14.84 18.89
CA ALA A 815 -26.03 13.69 19.54
C ALA A 815 -26.93 14.08 20.71
N THR A 816 -26.53 15.09 21.50
CA THR A 816 -27.28 15.64 22.63
C THR A 816 -28.52 16.41 22.18
N LEU A 817 -28.44 17.16 21.09
CA LEU A 817 -29.55 18.02 20.61
C LEU A 817 -30.50 17.27 19.63
N GLY A 818 -30.08 16.20 18.96
CA GLY A 818 -30.81 15.55 17.88
C GLY A 818 -30.76 16.31 16.55
N HIS A 819 -29.96 17.38 16.48
CA HIS A 819 -29.75 18.18 15.27
C HIS A 819 -28.38 18.84 15.29
N ILE A 820 -27.88 19.27 14.14
CA ILE A 820 -26.65 20.06 14.05
C ILE A 820 -26.85 21.37 14.75
N PRO A 821 -26.01 21.74 15.78
CA PRO A 821 -26.17 22.97 16.54
C PRO A 821 -26.09 24.22 15.66
N ASN A 822 -26.75 25.28 16.05
CA ASN A 822 -26.45 26.59 15.51
C ASN A 822 -25.20 27.19 16.22
N PRO A 823 -24.58 28.25 15.69
CA PRO A 823 -23.36 28.82 16.27
C PRO A 823 -23.49 29.26 17.74
N GLU A 824 -24.65 29.73 18.17
CA GLU A 824 -24.87 30.13 19.56
C GLU A 824 -24.97 28.91 20.50
N GLU A 825 -25.68 27.87 20.11
CA GLU A 825 -25.74 26.59 20.83
C GLU A 825 -24.35 26.00 20.96
N TYR A 826 -23.62 25.92 19.84
CA TYR A 826 -22.25 25.39 19.81
C TYR A 826 -21.33 26.18 20.77
N ALA A 827 -21.33 27.51 20.70
CA ALA A 827 -20.49 28.34 21.55
C ALA A 827 -20.79 28.15 23.04
N ASN A 828 -22.06 27.97 23.40
CA ASN A 828 -22.49 27.71 24.78
C ASN A 828 -21.91 26.38 25.31
N TYR A 829 -22.04 25.29 24.55
CA TYR A 829 -21.47 23.98 24.91
C TYR A 829 -19.94 24.03 24.98
N MET A 830 -19.29 24.71 24.06
CA MET A 830 -17.82 24.78 23.97
C MET A 830 -17.20 25.70 25.05
N SER A 831 -17.96 26.49 25.75
CA SER A 831 -17.42 27.43 26.74
C SER A 831 -16.60 26.74 27.84
N GLU A 832 -17.09 25.61 28.38
CA GLU A 832 -16.37 24.80 29.36
C GLU A 832 -15.12 24.12 28.74
N ILE A 833 -15.27 23.57 27.54
CA ILE A 833 -14.15 22.90 26.83
C ILE A 833 -13.03 23.92 26.58
N ASN A 834 -13.35 25.11 26.08
CA ASN A 834 -12.36 26.17 25.82
C ASN A 834 -11.59 26.58 27.08
N ALA A 835 -12.29 26.66 28.23
CA ALA A 835 -11.66 26.99 29.50
C ALA A 835 -10.71 25.93 30.04
N MET A 836 -10.82 24.68 29.56
CA MET A 836 -10.04 23.52 29.99
C MET A 836 -9.26 22.89 28.81
N SER A 837 -9.01 23.62 27.74
CA SER A 837 -8.46 23.07 26.50
C SER A 837 -7.13 22.37 26.69
N SER A 838 -6.24 22.88 27.53
CA SER A 838 -4.93 22.24 27.83
C SER A 838 -5.08 20.87 28.48
N ASP A 839 -6.07 20.67 29.33
CA ASP A 839 -6.31 19.38 29.99
C ASP A 839 -7.07 18.40 29.09
N VAL A 840 -7.99 18.91 28.26
CA VAL A 840 -8.82 18.11 27.36
C VAL A 840 -7.99 17.57 26.21
N TYR A 841 -7.26 18.45 25.52
CA TYR A 841 -6.54 18.09 24.30
C TYR A 841 -5.10 17.63 24.51
N ARG A 842 -4.72 17.31 25.76
CA ARG A 842 -3.45 16.60 25.99
C ARG A 842 -3.51 15.21 25.38
N TYR A 843 -2.43 14.74 24.80
CA TYR A 843 -2.34 13.40 24.28
C TYR A 843 -1.67 12.43 25.28
N LEU A 844 -1.41 11.18 24.84
CA LEU A 844 -0.79 10.17 25.68
C LEU A 844 0.72 10.43 25.81
N ASN A 845 1.13 10.93 26.98
CA ASN A 845 2.54 11.05 27.36
C ASN A 845 2.95 9.82 28.15
N PHE A 846 3.36 8.76 27.43
CA PHE A 846 3.66 7.44 28.03
C PHE A 846 4.72 7.50 29.12
N HIS A 847 5.72 8.36 28.98
CA HIS A 847 6.78 8.57 29.97
C HIS A 847 6.29 9.26 31.27
N GLU A 848 5.09 9.80 31.29
CA GLU A 848 4.44 10.38 32.47
C GLU A 848 3.45 9.42 33.14
N ILE A 849 2.95 8.40 32.40
CA ILE A 849 1.98 7.42 32.89
C ILE A 849 2.73 6.29 33.60
N ALA A 850 2.47 6.11 34.90
CA ALA A 850 3.21 5.21 35.79
C ALA A 850 3.27 3.76 35.30
N SER A 851 2.16 3.20 34.79
CA SER A 851 2.09 1.81 34.31
C SER A 851 3.00 1.55 33.09
N TYR A 852 3.02 2.48 32.13
CA TYR A 852 3.90 2.36 30.96
C TYR A 852 5.37 2.53 31.32
N LYS A 853 5.67 3.46 32.22
CA LYS A 853 7.03 3.73 32.68
C LYS A 853 7.62 2.54 33.45
N GLU A 854 6.84 1.94 34.32
CA GLU A 854 7.26 0.74 35.08
C GLU A 854 7.49 -0.44 34.15
N ALA A 855 6.56 -0.72 33.24
CA ALA A 855 6.68 -1.81 32.26
C ALA A 855 7.89 -1.62 31.33
N ALA A 856 8.10 -0.41 30.80
CA ALA A 856 9.25 -0.09 29.96
C ALA A 856 10.58 -0.27 30.70
N SER A 857 10.64 0.09 31.99
CA SER A 857 11.85 -0.07 32.83
C SER A 857 12.17 -1.55 33.11
N ASN A 858 11.18 -2.43 33.10
CA ASN A 858 11.34 -3.87 33.34
C ASN A 858 11.51 -4.67 32.02
N ALA A 859 11.47 -4.02 30.86
CA ALA A 859 11.64 -4.68 29.57
C ALA A 859 13.05 -5.30 29.43
N VAL A 860 13.12 -6.53 28.93
CA VAL A 860 14.39 -7.18 28.57
C VAL A 860 14.79 -6.68 27.18
N LEU A 861 15.71 -5.72 27.15
CA LEU A 861 16.12 -5.06 25.91
C LEU A 861 17.19 -5.90 25.18
N PRO A 862 17.07 -6.09 23.86
CA PRO A 862 18.11 -6.70 23.04
C PRO A 862 19.33 -5.77 22.90
N SER A 863 20.51 -6.35 22.71
CA SER A 863 21.71 -5.57 22.40
C SER A 863 21.65 -5.09 20.95
N ILE A 864 21.79 -3.77 20.76
CA ILE A 864 21.86 -3.12 19.45
C ILE A 864 23.24 -2.51 19.26
N THR A 865 23.86 -2.70 18.10
CA THR A 865 25.16 -2.07 17.79
C THR A 865 24.98 -0.64 17.30
N ILE A 866 26.01 0.20 17.45
CA ILE A 866 25.98 1.61 16.98
C ILE A 866 25.72 1.68 15.46
N GLU A 867 26.21 0.71 14.70
CA GLU A 867 25.98 0.64 13.24
C GLU A 867 24.52 0.36 12.89
N GLU A 868 23.81 -0.42 13.72
CA GLU A 868 22.39 -0.73 13.55
C GLU A 868 21.47 0.45 13.92
N VAL A 869 21.94 1.42 14.69
CA VAL A 869 21.19 2.64 15.07
C VAL A 869 21.26 3.73 14.00
N LYS A 870 22.29 3.69 13.13
CA LYS A 870 22.43 4.66 12.04
C LYS A 870 21.36 4.44 10.97
N ILE A 871 20.31 5.23 11.05
CA ILE A 871 19.19 5.27 10.13
C ILE A 871 19.45 6.29 9.03
#